data_15c9f6443038a20cc1b704dc1abbf295
#
_entry.id   15c9f6443038a20cc1b704dc1abbf295
#
_cell.length_a   1.000
_cell.length_b   1.000
_cell.length_c   1.000
_cell.angle_alpha   90.00
_cell.angle_beta   90.00
_cell.angle_gamma   90.00
#
_symmetry.space_group_name_H-M   'P 1'
#
loop_
_entity.id
_entity.type
_entity.pdbx_description
1 polymer ?
#
loop_
_entity_poly.entity_id
_entity_poly.type
_entity_poly.pdbx_seq_one_letter_code
_entity_poly.pdbx_strand_id
1 'polypeptide(L)'
;MPKLGIEFDEAAQKQLEVPLGKREIYPSTGKYVAEILREQGVTIAWGVPGGHIWHFVDAISRIGIKLMIFGHEQNTVYAAEAYSQVTQKPAVAFGTVGPGTGNAFSPMQQAYLSNTPIIYLAGGIEQEHDHLYNTIQESICSEFFAHITKWAQRLFYPWSVKQFLTRGFRVAQTAPMGPVAFELGVDCLFMKDEAREHYWGGFFSQHADYVPNWRQEETTSRIKSAAAPEAIEKAAKAIFEAKRPFIILGDYGAWDQATPEIEEFINLTRIPFNTRRLGRAAVSEKHELHHRGFPKFRNEFDMMIPIGLKVGFFDGYAGGWPESVQIAPADEYIWTYVNTKAALVGNTKTVMQQLNECIKRNGYDKVSREREAWAERCKKSMAEATEARTARAYKYGPDHPRYRDNDFLHHGYMSQIIREVNDELYDSAVRVSIDGYTMSDFVMPYLQFTRPASCLTSNDNAGVGHGVGQAIGAAIGDLENGSRIPFLALMGDAGMMNAGMDIHVAVMYKLPIVYLVTNNGGWMPGMKYPWYGPNWDNLGEQDMIETEWMGVKQFGEERPTEMQRFDQMAKVFGGLEGVVCNRSENFREQLKQAYNTAEKSGPVVLDCIVDRHLVNKAVIGPVYTLMYAHLPWEELPLRGKHSRRSVLKRWFPELQKLPEMPIFDSWEPITEKEYGYEPKVDWVR
;
A
#
# COMPACT_ATOMS: atom_id res chain seq x y z
N MET A 1 22.59 -3.27 -1.69
CA MET A 1 21.60 -2.70 -2.64
C MET A 1 22.32 -2.47 -3.95
N PRO A 2 21.79 -2.87 -5.12
CA PRO A 2 22.34 -2.43 -6.38
C PRO A 2 22.20 -0.91 -6.43
N LYS A 3 23.25 -0.21 -6.85
CA LYS A 3 23.30 1.25 -6.97
C LYS A 3 22.30 1.67 -8.06
N LEU A 4 21.14 2.12 -7.64
CA LEU A 4 20.13 2.77 -8.51
C LEU A 4 20.52 4.21 -8.87
N GLY A 5 21.79 4.53 -9.09
CA GLY A 5 22.23 5.86 -9.45
C GLY A 5 21.92 6.99 -8.45
N ILE A 6 21.30 6.67 -7.31
CA ILE A 6 21.00 7.61 -6.24
C ILE A 6 22.25 7.75 -5.40
N GLU A 7 22.83 8.94 -5.33
CA GLU A 7 23.95 9.23 -4.42
C GLU A 7 23.47 9.08 -2.97
N PHE A 8 24.28 8.41 -2.15
CA PHE A 8 24.01 8.24 -0.73
C PHE A 8 24.26 9.56 0.01
N ASP A 9 23.21 10.09 0.63
CA ASP A 9 23.27 11.33 1.42
C ASP A 9 23.46 11.03 2.91
N GLU A 10 24.71 11.13 3.39
CA GLU A 10 25.04 10.97 4.81
C GLU A 10 24.35 12.01 5.70
N ALA A 11 24.10 13.21 5.21
CA ALA A 11 23.42 14.26 5.98
C ALA A 11 21.95 13.90 6.24
N ALA A 12 21.29 13.25 5.27
CA ALA A 12 19.95 12.75 5.43
C ALA A 12 19.85 11.72 6.57
N GLN A 13 20.80 10.78 6.61
CA GLN A 13 20.85 9.76 7.67
C GLN A 13 21.16 10.37 9.04
N LYS A 14 22.09 11.31 9.14
CA LYS A 14 22.44 12.01 10.39
C LYS A 14 21.27 12.78 11.00
N GLN A 15 20.30 13.20 10.19
CA GLN A 15 19.09 13.86 10.68
C GLN A 15 18.27 12.96 11.63
N LEU A 16 18.42 11.65 11.52
CA LEU A 16 17.72 10.66 12.35
C LEU A 16 18.48 10.25 13.62
N GLU A 17 19.74 10.64 13.75
CA GLU A 17 20.53 10.29 14.92
C GLU A 17 19.95 10.90 16.21
N VAL A 18 19.91 10.09 17.25
CA VAL A 18 19.46 10.49 18.59
C VAL A 18 20.61 10.36 19.56
N PRO A 19 21.03 11.45 20.23
CA PRO A 19 22.05 11.35 21.25
C PRO A 19 21.55 10.51 22.43
N LEU A 20 22.44 9.73 23.01
CA LEU A 20 22.13 8.95 24.22
C LEU A 20 21.77 9.90 25.37
N GLY A 21 20.73 9.55 26.11
CA GLY A 21 20.29 10.29 27.29
C GLY A 21 21.34 10.27 28.39
N LYS A 22 21.50 11.42 29.10
CA LYS A 22 22.43 11.56 30.23
C LYS A 22 21.82 11.12 31.56
N ARG A 23 20.49 10.99 31.65
CA ARG A 23 19.82 10.54 32.87
C ARG A 23 19.87 9.03 32.99
N GLU A 24 20.05 8.55 34.21
CA GLU A 24 19.88 7.13 34.50
C GLU A 24 18.45 6.69 34.20
N ILE A 25 18.31 5.53 33.56
CA ILE A 25 17.01 4.93 33.26
C ILE A 25 16.66 4.05 34.48
N TYR A 26 15.52 4.31 35.09
CA TYR A 26 15.06 3.47 36.20
C TYR A 26 14.92 2.01 35.77
N PRO A 27 15.42 1.06 36.57
CA PRO A 27 15.22 -0.35 36.28
C PRO A 27 13.72 -0.69 36.32
N SER A 28 13.22 -1.14 35.16
CA SER A 28 11.80 -1.49 34.98
C SER A 28 11.68 -2.42 33.77
N THR A 29 10.58 -3.13 33.67
CA THR A 29 10.28 -3.94 32.47
C THR A 29 10.20 -3.04 31.22
N GLY A 30 9.72 -1.82 31.33
CA GLY A 30 9.74 -0.84 30.23
C GLY A 30 11.16 -0.60 29.68
N LYS A 31 12.17 -0.45 30.57
CA LYS A 31 13.59 -0.38 30.17
C LYS A 31 14.03 -1.65 29.48
N TYR A 32 13.68 -2.82 30.02
CA TYR A 32 14.05 -4.09 29.45
C TYR A 32 13.46 -4.32 28.05
N VAL A 33 12.19 -3.96 27.84
CA VAL A 33 11.57 -3.94 26.52
C VAL A 33 12.38 -3.07 25.55
N ALA A 34 12.70 -1.84 25.93
CA ALA A 34 13.48 -0.91 25.11
C ALA A 34 14.86 -1.47 24.73
N GLU A 35 15.56 -2.10 25.68
CA GLU A 35 16.86 -2.74 25.43
C GLU A 35 16.76 -3.88 24.44
N ILE A 36 15.71 -4.75 24.55
CA ILE A 36 15.45 -5.81 23.58
C ILE A 36 15.20 -5.25 22.20
N LEU A 37 14.41 -4.19 22.06
CA LEU A 37 14.15 -3.57 20.76
C LEU A 37 15.44 -3.05 20.12
N ARG A 38 16.32 -2.42 20.90
CA ARG A 38 17.64 -1.99 20.42
C ARG A 38 18.49 -3.17 19.97
N GLU A 39 18.50 -4.27 20.75
CA GLU A 39 19.17 -5.52 20.37
C GLU A 39 18.62 -6.10 19.05
N GLN A 40 17.32 -5.91 18.76
CA GLN A 40 16.69 -6.30 17.48
C GLN A 40 17.00 -5.34 16.32
N GLY A 41 17.82 -4.31 16.55
CA GLY A 41 18.20 -3.34 15.52
C GLY A 41 17.12 -2.28 15.24
N VAL A 42 16.18 -2.08 16.14
CA VAL A 42 15.16 -1.02 16.03
C VAL A 42 15.84 0.33 16.23
N THR A 43 15.68 1.22 15.26
CA THR A 43 16.22 2.58 15.27
C THR A 43 15.14 3.63 15.55
N ILE A 44 13.88 3.30 15.24
CA ILE A 44 12.73 4.20 15.35
C ILE A 44 11.54 3.45 15.94
N ALA A 45 10.82 4.10 16.86
CA ALA A 45 9.52 3.64 17.36
C ALA A 45 8.46 4.73 17.14
N TRP A 46 7.28 4.31 16.73
CA TRP A 46 6.18 5.14 16.28
C TRP A 46 5.03 5.07 17.26
N GLY A 47 4.55 6.18 17.82
CA GLY A 47 3.49 6.05 18.80
C GLY A 47 2.81 7.33 19.26
N VAL A 48 1.73 7.12 20.00
CA VAL A 48 1.07 8.13 20.81
C VAL A 48 1.25 7.73 22.29
N PRO A 49 1.91 8.56 23.11
CA PRO A 49 2.17 8.23 24.49
C PRO A 49 0.90 8.28 25.35
N GLY A 50 0.92 7.49 26.44
CA GLY A 50 -0.13 7.52 27.46
C GLY A 50 0.35 6.89 28.74
N GLY A 51 -0.38 7.06 29.84
CA GLY A 51 0.02 6.63 31.19
C GLY A 51 0.40 5.15 31.29
N HIS A 52 -0.36 4.29 30.64
CA HIS A 52 -0.19 2.84 30.70
C HIS A 52 1.01 2.28 29.92
N ILE A 53 1.77 3.12 29.19
CA ILE A 53 2.98 2.72 28.47
C ILE A 53 4.18 3.64 28.77
N TRP A 54 4.05 4.53 29.73
CA TRP A 54 5.00 5.59 29.98
C TRP A 54 6.42 5.10 30.33
N HIS A 55 6.55 4.01 31.10
CA HIS A 55 7.86 3.45 31.45
C HIS A 55 8.67 3.00 30.23
N PHE A 56 7.99 2.46 29.22
CA PHE A 56 8.58 2.13 27.95
C PHE A 56 8.98 3.39 27.17
N VAL A 57 8.09 4.39 27.09
CA VAL A 57 8.35 5.66 26.38
C VAL A 57 9.52 6.42 27.00
N ASP A 58 9.62 6.48 28.35
CA ASP A 58 10.77 7.09 29.03
C ASP A 58 12.08 6.38 28.70
N ALA A 59 12.08 5.05 28.74
CA ALA A 59 13.28 4.26 28.48
C ALA A 59 13.75 4.38 27.03
N ILE A 60 12.85 4.22 26.06
CA ILE A 60 13.18 4.19 24.64
C ILE A 60 13.79 5.51 24.16
N SER A 61 13.30 6.63 24.69
CA SER A 61 13.81 7.97 24.36
C SER A 61 15.28 8.19 24.80
N ARG A 62 15.80 7.34 25.69
CA ARG A 62 17.14 7.49 26.29
C ARG A 62 18.19 6.53 25.78
N ILE A 63 17.80 5.48 25.06
CA ILE A 63 18.71 4.42 24.61
C ILE A 63 19.12 4.53 23.13
N GLY A 64 18.84 5.66 22.49
CA GLY A 64 19.23 5.92 21.10
C GLY A 64 18.24 5.40 20.05
N ILE A 65 17.02 5.02 20.46
CA ILE A 65 15.92 4.77 19.53
C ILE A 65 15.13 6.07 19.37
N LYS A 66 14.94 6.50 18.13
CA LYS A 66 14.18 7.72 17.84
C LYS A 66 12.69 7.50 18.10
N LEU A 67 12.13 8.36 18.92
CA LEU A 67 10.70 8.35 19.23
C LEU A 67 9.96 9.29 18.29
N MET A 68 9.06 8.74 17.47
CA MET A 68 8.21 9.51 16.56
C MET A 68 6.82 9.63 17.16
N ILE A 69 6.47 10.82 17.63
CA ILE A 69 5.19 11.09 18.29
C ILE A 69 4.22 11.71 17.30
N PHE A 70 3.02 11.13 17.22
CA PHE A 70 1.91 11.55 16.40
C PHE A 70 0.76 12.09 17.24
N GLY A 71 -0.20 12.73 16.60
CA GLY A 71 -1.46 13.15 17.23
C GLY A 71 -2.51 12.03 17.25
N HIS A 72 -2.40 11.03 16.36
CA HIS A 72 -3.39 9.95 16.23
C HIS A 72 -2.73 8.62 15.86
N GLU A 73 -3.16 7.54 16.55
CA GLU A 73 -2.59 6.19 16.39
C GLU A 73 -2.80 5.61 14.98
N GLN A 74 -3.84 6.01 14.27
CA GLN A 74 -4.05 5.61 12.88
C GLN A 74 -2.85 5.98 12.02
N ASN A 75 -2.42 7.23 12.05
CA ASN A 75 -1.28 7.71 11.27
C ASN A 75 0.04 7.11 11.73
N THR A 76 0.16 6.83 13.04
CA THR A 76 1.31 6.15 13.63
C THR A 76 1.57 4.79 12.98
N VAL A 77 0.53 3.96 12.89
CA VAL A 77 0.67 2.60 12.34
C VAL A 77 0.83 2.62 10.83
N TYR A 78 0.15 3.53 10.11
CA TYR A 78 0.41 3.71 8.67
C TYR A 78 1.84 4.20 8.40
N ALA A 79 2.42 5.03 9.27
CA ALA A 79 3.81 5.42 9.15
C ALA A 79 4.76 4.25 9.41
N ALA A 80 4.50 3.44 10.43
CA ALA A 80 5.24 2.22 10.71
C ALA A 80 5.16 1.23 9.54
N GLU A 81 3.97 1.05 8.94
CA GLU A 81 3.76 0.22 7.75
C GLU A 81 4.65 0.67 6.59
N ALA A 82 4.54 1.95 6.21
CA ALA A 82 5.29 2.50 5.09
C ALA A 82 6.80 2.46 5.33
N TYR A 83 7.26 2.77 6.55
CA TYR A 83 8.66 2.64 6.94
C TYR A 83 9.15 1.19 6.78
N SER A 84 8.37 0.21 7.28
CA SER A 84 8.69 -1.20 7.11
C SER A 84 8.78 -1.61 5.64
N GLN A 85 7.84 -1.16 4.81
CA GLN A 85 7.81 -1.45 3.37
C GLN A 85 9.01 -0.84 2.63
N VAL A 86 9.46 0.35 3.02
CA VAL A 86 10.60 1.04 2.38
C VAL A 86 11.94 0.50 2.85
N THR A 87 12.08 0.23 4.15
CA THR A 87 13.34 -0.25 4.73
C THR A 87 13.51 -1.76 4.67
N GLN A 88 12.43 -2.51 4.41
CA GLN A 88 12.38 -3.98 4.43
C GLN A 88 12.73 -4.57 5.80
N LYS A 89 12.47 -3.81 6.87
CA LYS A 89 12.68 -4.19 8.27
C LYS A 89 11.34 -4.20 9.01
N PRO A 90 11.18 -5.00 10.07
CA PRO A 90 10.03 -4.86 10.97
C PRO A 90 10.02 -3.48 11.61
N ALA A 91 8.85 -2.84 11.64
CA ALA A 91 8.66 -1.59 12.35
C ALA A 91 8.05 -1.81 13.74
N VAL A 92 8.31 -0.90 14.68
CA VAL A 92 7.73 -0.94 16.03
C VAL A 92 6.78 0.23 16.21
N ALA A 93 5.50 -0.07 16.44
CA ALA A 93 4.50 0.91 16.80
C ALA A 93 3.99 0.67 18.23
N PHE A 94 3.51 1.72 18.88
CA PHE A 94 2.96 1.61 20.23
C PHE A 94 1.81 2.58 20.47
N GLY A 95 0.96 2.24 21.43
CA GLY A 95 -0.15 3.08 21.91
C GLY A 95 -0.53 2.73 23.32
N THR A 96 -1.31 3.62 23.96
CA THR A 96 -1.85 3.35 25.28
C THR A 96 -3.01 2.34 25.22
N VAL A 97 -3.54 1.97 26.36
CA VAL A 97 -4.71 1.07 26.47
C VAL A 97 -5.99 1.76 25.94
N GLY A 98 -7.02 0.99 25.67
CA GLY A 98 -8.34 1.47 25.28
C GLY A 98 -8.35 2.21 23.93
N PRO A 99 -8.57 3.53 23.91
CA PRO A 99 -8.65 4.30 22.67
C PRO A 99 -7.36 4.21 21.83
N GLY A 100 -6.18 4.13 22.45
CA GLY A 100 -4.92 3.95 21.73
C GLY A 100 -4.89 2.69 20.89
N THR A 101 -5.41 1.58 21.44
CA THR A 101 -5.57 0.32 20.69
C THR A 101 -6.69 0.42 19.66
N GLY A 102 -7.84 1.01 20.04
CA GLY A 102 -9.00 1.16 19.17
C GLY A 102 -8.69 1.95 17.91
N ASN A 103 -7.98 3.07 18.03
CA ASN A 103 -7.58 3.92 16.91
C ASN A 103 -6.54 3.24 15.99
N ALA A 104 -5.77 2.30 16.50
CA ALA A 104 -4.79 1.54 15.73
C ALA A 104 -5.39 0.34 14.97
N PHE A 105 -6.65 -0.01 15.19
CA PHE A 105 -7.26 -1.23 14.64
C PHE A 105 -7.23 -1.26 13.11
N SER A 106 -7.78 -0.24 12.44
CA SER A 106 -7.86 -0.18 10.97
C SER A 106 -6.49 -0.28 10.29
N PRO A 107 -5.46 0.49 10.68
CA PRO A 107 -4.14 0.35 10.08
C PRO A 107 -3.42 -0.96 10.45
N MET A 108 -3.67 -1.55 11.62
CA MET A 108 -3.15 -2.89 11.95
C MET A 108 -3.78 -3.96 11.05
N GLN A 109 -5.08 -3.85 10.76
CA GLN A 109 -5.75 -4.72 9.78
C GLN A 109 -5.16 -4.54 8.39
N GLN A 110 -4.87 -3.31 7.97
CA GLN A 110 -4.16 -3.06 6.71
C GLN A 110 -2.79 -3.74 6.69
N ALA A 111 -1.99 -3.61 7.74
CA ALA A 111 -0.68 -4.26 7.83
C ALA A 111 -0.79 -5.80 7.77
N TYR A 112 -1.84 -6.37 8.34
CA TYR A 112 -2.13 -7.80 8.25
C TYR A 112 -2.46 -8.23 6.82
N LEU A 113 -3.33 -7.49 6.15
CA LEU A 113 -3.75 -7.79 4.77
C LEU A 113 -2.63 -7.54 3.74
N SER A 114 -1.79 -6.53 3.97
CA SER A 114 -0.63 -6.19 3.12
C SER A 114 0.63 -6.98 3.46
N ASN A 115 0.57 -7.89 4.43
CA ASN A 115 1.70 -8.70 4.89
C ASN A 115 2.91 -7.86 5.36
N THR A 116 2.64 -6.74 6.02
CA THR A 116 3.70 -5.87 6.54
C THR A 116 4.06 -6.24 7.98
N PRO A 117 5.34 -6.55 8.29
CA PRO A 117 5.75 -6.92 9.63
C PRO A 117 5.82 -5.70 10.55
N ILE A 118 4.89 -5.62 11.49
CA ILE A 118 4.84 -4.61 12.55
C ILE A 118 4.82 -5.32 13.91
N ILE A 119 5.58 -4.80 14.86
CA ILE A 119 5.48 -5.15 16.27
C ILE A 119 4.72 -4.01 16.96
N TYR A 120 3.49 -4.28 17.37
CA TYR A 120 2.68 -3.32 18.10
C TYR A 120 2.76 -3.58 19.60
N LEU A 121 3.13 -2.54 20.36
CA LEU A 121 3.20 -2.58 21.82
C LEU A 121 2.04 -1.77 22.39
N ALA A 122 1.06 -2.46 22.93
CA ALA A 122 -0.09 -1.86 23.59
C ALA A 122 0.16 -1.75 25.10
N GLY A 123 -0.16 -0.60 25.68
CA GLY A 123 -0.34 -0.50 27.12
C GLY A 123 -1.57 -1.29 27.55
N GLY A 124 -1.57 -1.83 28.76
CA GLY A 124 -2.69 -2.54 29.35
C GLY A 124 -2.96 -2.04 30.77
N ILE A 125 -4.15 -2.33 31.28
CA ILE A 125 -4.49 -2.06 32.69
C ILE A 125 -3.77 -3.05 33.62
N GLU A 126 -3.86 -2.80 34.92
CA GLU A 126 -3.42 -3.74 35.97
C GLU A 126 -4.22 -5.04 35.88
N GLN A 127 -3.54 -6.19 36.06
CA GLN A 127 -4.17 -7.50 35.96
C GLN A 127 -5.27 -7.74 36.98
N GLU A 128 -5.15 -7.18 38.19
CA GLU A 128 -6.16 -7.31 39.26
C GLU A 128 -7.50 -6.66 38.93
N HIS A 129 -7.52 -5.78 37.91
CA HIS A 129 -8.74 -5.08 37.47
C HIS A 129 -9.34 -5.67 36.18
N ASP A 130 -8.72 -6.69 35.60
CA ASP A 130 -9.21 -7.32 34.37
C ASP A 130 -10.65 -7.84 34.50
N HIS A 131 -11.49 -7.48 33.51
CA HIS A 131 -12.90 -7.87 33.42
C HIS A 131 -13.81 -7.35 34.55
N LEU A 132 -13.33 -6.41 35.34
CA LEU A 132 -14.17 -5.76 36.36
C LEU A 132 -14.95 -4.56 35.81
N TYR A 133 -14.53 -4.02 34.67
CA TYR A 133 -15.13 -2.86 34.00
C TYR A 133 -15.25 -1.65 34.90
N ASN A 134 -14.27 -1.43 35.76
CA ASN A 134 -14.28 -0.40 36.78
C ASN A 134 -13.04 0.50 36.76
N THR A 135 -12.12 0.27 35.83
CA THR A 135 -10.93 1.12 35.67
C THR A 135 -10.99 1.95 34.37
N ILE A 136 -10.19 3.02 34.34
CA ILE A 136 -10.17 3.91 33.19
C ILE A 136 -9.57 3.22 31.94
N GLN A 137 -10.24 3.36 30.80
CA GLN A 137 -9.80 2.84 29.50
C GLN A 137 -9.67 1.30 29.45
N GLU A 138 -10.33 0.60 30.35
CA GLU A 138 -10.25 -0.88 30.41
C GLU A 138 -10.58 -1.51 29.05
N SER A 139 -9.63 -2.25 28.53
CA SER A 139 -9.80 -3.10 27.35
C SER A 139 -8.67 -4.13 27.31
N ILE A 140 -8.95 -5.32 26.80
CA ILE A 140 -7.93 -6.34 26.58
C ILE A 140 -7.44 -6.24 25.13
N CYS A 141 -6.36 -5.50 24.94
CA CYS A 141 -5.82 -5.17 23.63
C CYS A 141 -5.39 -6.42 22.84
N SER A 142 -4.88 -7.43 23.51
CA SER A 142 -4.46 -8.68 22.88
C SER A 142 -5.63 -9.47 22.29
N GLU A 143 -6.80 -9.46 22.92
CA GLU A 143 -8.01 -10.08 22.35
C GLU A 143 -8.52 -9.27 21.15
N PHE A 144 -8.51 -7.97 21.27
CA PHE A 144 -8.93 -7.06 20.20
C PHE A 144 -8.12 -7.24 18.92
N PHE A 145 -6.81 -7.44 19.03
CA PHE A 145 -5.91 -7.65 17.90
C PHE A 145 -5.81 -9.10 17.42
N ALA A 146 -6.33 -10.07 18.15
CA ALA A 146 -6.16 -11.50 17.83
C ALA A 146 -6.57 -11.88 16.40
N HIS A 147 -7.60 -11.20 15.84
CA HIS A 147 -8.14 -11.50 14.51
C HIS A 147 -7.46 -10.75 13.36
N ILE A 148 -6.64 -9.75 13.66
CA ILE A 148 -5.99 -8.88 12.67
C ILE A 148 -4.47 -8.86 12.79
N THR A 149 -3.91 -9.84 13.47
CA THR A 149 -2.47 -10.05 13.63
C THR A 149 -2.12 -11.52 13.48
N LYS A 150 -0.86 -11.80 13.21
CA LYS A 150 -0.36 -13.19 13.20
C LYS A 150 -0.29 -13.79 14.59
N TRP A 151 -0.12 -12.94 15.59
CA TRP A 151 -0.05 -13.33 16.99
C TRP A 151 -0.30 -12.11 17.88
N ALA A 152 -1.23 -12.23 18.78
CA ALA A 152 -1.49 -11.25 19.83
C ALA A 152 -1.35 -11.92 21.20
N GLN A 153 -0.66 -11.27 22.14
CA GLN A 153 -0.38 -11.85 23.45
C GLN A 153 -0.25 -10.78 24.52
N ARG A 154 -0.91 -11.00 25.66
CA ARG A 154 -0.65 -10.20 26.86
C ARG A 154 0.54 -10.78 27.61
N LEU A 155 1.44 -9.91 28.06
CA LEU A 155 2.65 -10.25 28.79
C LEU A 155 2.45 -9.91 30.27
N PHE A 156 2.53 -10.90 31.12
CA PHE A 156 2.25 -10.77 32.55
C PHE A 156 3.51 -10.59 33.40
N TYR A 157 4.65 -11.10 32.92
CA TYR A 157 5.85 -11.20 33.73
C TYR A 157 7.10 -10.68 33.01
N PRO A 158 7.95 -9.88 33.69
CA PRO A 158 9.18 -9.34 33.10
C PRO A 158 10.09 -10.39 32.46
N TRP A 159 10.24 -11.55 33.11
CA TRP A 159 11.13 -12.63 32.64
C TRP A 159 10.66 -13.32 31.36
N SER A 160 9.41 -13.17 30.96
CA SER A 160 8.91 -13.72 29.70
C SER A 160 9.09 -12.78 28.51
N VAL A 161 9.30 -11.49 28.75
CA VAL A 161 9.28 -10.43 27.71
C VAL A 161 10.30 -10.71 26.61
N LYS A 162 11.55 -11.06 26.95
CA LYS A 162 12.59 -11.30 25.93
C LYS A 162 12.20 -12.44 24.99
N GLN A 163 11.70 -13.52 25.53
CA GLN A 163 11.27 -14.69 24.74
C GLN A 163 10.11 -14.34 23.80
N PHE A 164 9.11 -13.63 24.30
CA PHE A 164 7.95 -13.24 23.52
C PHE A 164 8.29 -12.24 22.42
N LEU A 165 9.02 -11.18 22.75
CA LEU A 165 9.42 -10.18 21.76
C LEU A 165 10.30 -10.78 20.66
N THR A 166 11.37 -11.53 21.03
CA THR A 166 12.25 -12.18 20.05
C THR A 166 11.48 -13.14 19.13
N ARG A 167 10.59 -13.95 19.69
CA ARG A 167 9.70 -14.81 18.90
C ARG A 167 8.75 -13.97 18.04
N GLY A 168 8.24 -12.85 18.55
CA GLY A 168 7.37 -11.92 17.82
C GLY A 168 8.02 -11.37 16.56
N PHE A 169 9.27 -10.92 16.66
CA PHE A 169 10.03 -10.46 15.48
C PHE A 169 10.16 -11.56 14.42
N ARG A 170 10.44 -12.79 14.83
CA ARG A 170 10.50 -13.93 13.90
C ARG A 170 9.13 -14.22 13.28
N VAL A 171 8.05 -14.30 14.09
CA VAL A 171 6.68 -14.55 13.60
C VAL A 171 6.24 -13.49 12.61
N ALA A 172 6.50 -12.21 12.91
CA ALA A 172 6.15 -11.12 12.02
C ALA A 172 6.82 -11.24 10.64
N GLN A 173 8.08 -11.70 10.59
CA GLN A 173 8.88 -11.85 9.38
C GLN A 173 8.72 -13.19 8.67
N THR A 174 8.10 -14.19 9.30
CA THR A 174 7.83 -15.48 8.65
C THR A 174 6.73 -15.32 7.60
N ALA A 175 6.95 -15.82 6.40
CA ALA A 175 5.95 -15.73 5.33
C ALA A 175 4.72 -16.63 5.61
N PRO A 176 3.50 -16.14 5.32
CA PRO A 176 3.19 -14.77 4.95
C PRO A 176 3.49 -13.84 6.13
N MET A 177 4.21 -12.75 5.84
CA MET A 177 4.56 -11.77 6.89
C MET A 177 3.32 -11.05 7.40
N GLY A 178 3.45 -10.36 8.53
CA GLY A 178 2.33 -9.59 9.07
C GLY A 178 2.59 -9.09 10.49
N PRO A 179 1.69 -8.29 11.04
CA PRO A 179 1.84 -7.69 12.35
C PRO A 179 1.70 -8.70 13.49
N VAL A 180 2.34 -8.36 14.61
CA VAL A 180 2.24 -9.03 15.92
C VAL A 180 1.93 -7.96 16.96
N ALA A 181 1.10 -8.26 17.95
CA ALA A 181 0.75 -7.34 19.02
C ALA A 181 1.09 -7.92 20.39
N PHE A 182 1.70 -7.10 21.24
CA PHE A 182 1.95 -7.43 22.64
C PHE A 182 1.31 -6.39 23.54
N GLU A 183 0.50 -6.86 24.49
CA GLU A 183 -0.09 -6.04 25.53
C GLU A 183 0.75 -6.14 26.80
N LEU A 184 1.12 -5.00 27.34
CA LEU A 184 1.95 -4.84 28.52
C LEU A 184 1.12 -4.15 29.60
N GLY A 185 0.65 -4.88 30.58
CA GLY A 185 -0.05 -4.30 31.74
C GLY A 185 0.86 -3.29 32.47
N VAL A 186 0.27 -2.23 32.96
CA VAL A 186 1.04 -1.18 33.66
C VAL A 186 1.77 -1.72 34.88
N ASP A 187 1.18 -2.69 35.58
CA ASP A 187 1.81 -3.43 36.68
C ASP A 187 3.05 -4.21 36.21
N CYS A 188 2.95 -4.89 35.07
CA CYS A 188 4.11 -5.56 34.45
C CYS A 188 5.21 -4.53 34.08
N LEU A 189 4.84 -3.41 33.47
CA LEU A 189 5.80 -2.37 33.04
C LEU A 189 6.55 -1.72 34.20
N PHE A 190 5.92 -1.60 35.39
CA PHE A 190 6.54 -1.05 36.59
C PHE A 190 7.49 -2.01 37.29
N MET A 191 7.31 -3.30 37.09
CA MET A 191 8.14 -4.30 37.76
C MET A 191 9.61 -4.11 37.42
N LYS A 192 10.44 -4.24 38.46
CA LYS A 192 11.89 -4.26 38.31
C LYS A 192 12.35 -5.58 37.72
N ASP A 193 13.40 -5.55 36.95
CA ASP A 193 14.05 -6.74 36.39
C ASP A 193 14.47 -7.75 37.48
N GLU A 194 14.78 -7.26 38.68
CA GLU A 194 15.13 -8.03 39.88
C GLU A 194 14.03 -8.98 40.40
N ALA A 195 12.77 -8.81 39.95
CA ALA A 195 11.69 -9.77 40.28
C ALA A 195 11.97 -11.21 39.79
N ARG A 196 12.99 -11.35 38.94
CA ARG A 196 13.60 -12.64 38.56
C ARG A 196 14.02 -13.51 39.76
N GLU A 197 14.48 -12.87 40.85
CA GLU A 197 15.03 -13.56 42.03
C GLU A 197 13.95 -14.23 42.91
N HIS A 198 12.71 -13.80 42.83
CA HIS A 198 11.70 -14.22 43.81
C HIS A 198 10.95 -15.51 43.52
N TYR A 199 10.73 -15.87 42.27
CA TYR A 199 9.88 -17.04 41.96
C TYR A 199 10.65 -18.33 41.67
N TRP A 200 11.76 -18.24 40.98
CA TRP A 200 12.62 -19.37 40.61
C TRP A 200 14.08 -19.19 41.04
N GLY A 201 14.30 -18.31 42.00
CA GLY A 201 15.60 -17.85 42.45
C GLY A 201 16.66 -18.93 42.67
N GLY A 202 16.26 -20.12 43.05
CA GLY A 202 17.18 -21.24 43.18
C GLY A 202 17.41 -22.06 41.93
N PHE A 203 16.45 -22.06 40.99
CA PHE A 203 16.53 -22.93 39.82
C PHE A 203 17.01 -22.21 38.56
N PHE A 204 16.54 -20.99 38.32
CA PHE A 204 16.95 -20.24 37.14
C PHE A 204 18.11 -19.27 37.36
N SER A 205 18.37 -18.84 38.60
CA SER A 205 19.59 -18.05 38.87
C SER A 205 20.88 -18.82 38.59
N GLN A 206 20.86 -20.13 38.79
CA GLN A 206 21.95 -21.01 38.38
C GLN A 206 22.06 -21.18 36.86
N HIS A 207 21.02 -20.86 36.12
CA HIS A 207 20.92 -21.00 34.67
C HIS A 207 20.68 -19.66 33.95
N ALA A 208 20.71 -18.53 34.65
CA ALA A 208 20.64 -17.22 34.03
C ALA A 208 21.78 -16.98 33.03
N ASP A 209 22.95 -17.56 33.31
CA ASP A 209 24.08 -17.62 32.36
C ASP A 209 23.84 -18.64 31.23
N TYR A 210 22.81 -19.48 31.35
CA TYR A 210 22.38 -20.47 30.37
C TYR A 210 21.21 -20.01 29.49
N VAL A 211 20.72 -18.79 29.65
CA VAL A 211 20.00 -18.16 28.53
C VAL A 211 21.05 -18.02 27.44
N PRO A 212 21.06 -18.91 26.43
CA PRO A 212 22.10 -18.87 25.42
C PRO A 212 22.22 -17.43 24.93
N ASN A 213 23.43 -16.99 24.63
CA ASN A 213 23.64 -15.82 23.79
C ASN A 213 22.86 -16.11 22.50
N TRP A 214 21.58 -15.76 22.51
CA TRP A 214 20.74 -15.88 21.35
C TRP A 214 21.41 -15.03 20.29
N ARG A 215 22.11 -15.68 19.38
CA ARG A 215 22.62 -14.98 18.20
C ARG A 215 21.38 -14.46 17.49
N GLN A 216 21.17 -13.16 17.62
CA GLN A 216 19.97 -12.47 17.14
C GLN A 216 19.72 -12.74 15.66
N GLU A 217 20.79 -12.82 14.86
CA GLU A 217 20.71 -13.10 13.43
C GLU A 217 20.07 -14.46 13.09
N GLU A 218 20.30 -15.49 13.89
CA GLU A 218 19.78 -16.83 13.63
C GLU A 218 18.35 -17.03 14.15
N THR A 219 17.93 -16.28 15.18
CA THR A 219 16.64 -16.46 15.84
C THR A 219 15.58 -15.46 15.43
N THR A 220 15.97 -14.31 14.90
CA THR A 220 15.07 -13.22 14.51
C THR A 220 15.08 -12.93 13.02
N SER A 221 16.14 -13.33 12.30
CA SER A 221 16.21 -13.15 10.86
C SER A 221 15.21 -14.08 10.14
N ARG A 222 14.75 -13.58 9.00
CA ARG A 222 13.84 -14.34 8.13
C ARG A 222 14.49 -15.61 7.61
N ILE A 223 13.86 -16.76 7.85
CA ILE A 223 14.32 -18.04 7.33
C ILE A 223 14.04 -18.08 5.82
N LYS A 224 15.07 -18.37 5.03
CA LYS A 224 14.98 -18.51 3.58
C LYS A 224 14.76 -19.99 3.25
N SER A 225 13.54 -20.34 2.83
CA SER A 225 13.21 -21.67 2.34
C SER A 225 13.46 -21.80 0.84
N ALA A 226 13.70 -23.01 0.38
CA ALA A 226 13.89 -23.38 -1.02
C ALA A 226 12.73 -24.27 -1.50
N ALA A 227 12.45 -24.26 -2.81
CA ALA A 227 11.49 -25.17 -3.41
C ALA A 227 12.10 -26.57 -3.64
N ALA A 228 11.23 -27.60 -3.69
CA ALA A 228 11.65 -28.95 -3.99
C ALA A 228 12.27 -29.04 -5.40
N PRO A 229 13.41 -29.73 -5.57
CA PRO A 229 14.08 -29.82 -6.87
C PRO A 229 13.21 -30.33 -8.00
N GLU A 230 12.36 -31.32 -7.74
CA GLU A 230 11.43 -31.88 -8.74
C GLU A 230 10.38 -30.87 -9.19
N ALA A 231 9.94 -29.99 -8.28
CA ALA A 231 9.01 -28.90 -8.60
C ALA A 231 9.71 -27.85 -9.48
N ILE A 232 10.96 -27.51 -9.21
CA ILE A 232 11.78 -26.61 -10.04
C ILE A 232 11.93 -27.16 -11.47
N GLU A 233 12.28 -28.44 -11.64
CA GLU A 233 12.41 -29.07 -12.96
C GLU A 233 11.09 -29.04 -13.73
N LYS A 234 9.99 -29.39 -13.06
CA LYS A 234 8.65 -29.37 -13.64
C LYS A 234 8.25 -27.96 -14.07
N ALA A 235 8.50 -26.96 -13.23
CA ALA A 235 8.20 -25.55 -13.51
C ALA A 235 9.04 -25.04 -14.71
N ALA A 236 10.36 -25.26 -14.69
CA ALA A 236 11.26 -24.81 -15.75
C ALA A 236 10.84 -25.39 -17.10
N LYS A 237 10.50 -26.69 -17.15
CA LYS A 237 10.02 -27.37 -18.39
C LYS A 237 8.70 -26.76 -18.85
N ALA A 238 7.71 -26.57 -17.96
CA ALA A 238 6.42 -26.00 -18.32
C ALA A 238 6.56 -24.56 -18.86
N ILE A 239 7.42 -23.76 -18.25
CA ILE A 239 7.73 -22.39 -18.71
C ILE A 239 8.41 -22.43 -20.09
N PHE A 240 9.33 -23.35 -20.32
CA PHE A 240 10.00 -23.50 -21.63
C PHE A 240 9.02 -23.87 -22.75
N GLU A 241 8.07 -24.75 -22.47
CA GLU A 241 7.08 -25.22 -23.45
C GLU A 241 6.01 -24.18 -23.77
N ALA A 242 5.76 -23.20 -22.88
CA ALA A 242 4.78 -22.15 -23.10
C ALA A 242 5.21 -21.21 -24.23
N LYS A 243 4.27 -20.81 -25.08
CA LYS A 243 4.54 -19.96 -26.25
C LYS A 243 4.17 -18.50 -26.01
N ARG A 244 3.14 -18.26 -25.23
CA ARG A 244 2.58 -16.92 -24.91
C ARG A 244 2.41 -16.71 -23.40
N PRO A 245 3.47 -16.94 -22.60
CA PRO A 245 3.43 -16.75 -21.16
C PRO A 245 3.39 -15.26 -20.79
N PHE A 246 2.91 -14.98 -19.56
CA PHE A 246 2.92 -13.65 -18.98
C PHE A 246 3.19 -13.72 -17.48
N ILE A 247 4.07 -12.84 -16.98
CA ILE A 247 4.45 -12.75 -15.56
C ILE A 247 3.65 -11.67 -14.86
N ILE A 248 3.27 -11.92 -13.60
CA ILE A 248 2.77 -10.90 -12.69
C ILE A 248 3.65 -10.90 -11.44
N LEU A 249 4.31 -9.77 -11.19
CA LEU A 249 5.14 -9.58 -10.00
C LEU A 249 4.33 -9.00 -8.86
N GLY A 250 4.37 -9.66 -7.71
CA GLY A 250 3.72 -9.24 -6.47
C GLY A 250 4.71 -8.80 -5.39
N ASP A 251 4.19 -8.62 -4.19
CA ASP A 251 4.84 -7.98 -3.04
C ASP A 251 6.14 -8.67 -2.60
N TYR A 252 6.19 -9.99 -2.72
CA TYR A 252 7.38 -10.76 -2.29
C TYR A 252 8.57 -10.66 -3.25
N GLY A 253 8.38 -10.12 -4.46
CA GLY A 253 9.51 -9.67 -5.28
C GLY A 253 10.31 -8.56 -4.59
N ALA A 254 9.62 -7.63 -3.92
CA ALA A 254 10.23 -6.57 -3.13
C ALA A 254 10.69 -7.07 -1.75
N TRP A 255 9.80 -7.75 -0.99
CA TRP A 255 10.12 -8.24 0.36
C TRP A 255 11.31 -9.20 0.41
N ASP A 256 11.50 -10.03 -0.59
CA ASP A 256 12.62 -10.97 -0.68
C ASP A 256 13.86 -10.38 -1.34
N GLN A 257 13.79 -9.10 -1.74
CA GLN A 257 14.87 -8.42 -2.47
C GLN A 257 15.37 -9.24 -3.68
N ALA A 258 14.41 -9.79 -4.43
CA ALA A 258 14.65 -10.73 -5.52
C ALA A 258 14.82 -10.04 -6.89
N THR A 259 14.98 -8.70 -6.92
CA THR A 259 15.09 -7.93 -8.16
C THR A 259 16.10 -8.50 -9.15
N PRO A 260 17.37 -8.77 -8.77
CA PRO A 260 18.36 -9.27 -9.74
C PRO A 260 17.97 -10.63 -10.33
N GLU A 261 17.45 -11.53 -9.50
CA GLU A 261 17.09 -12.87 -9.90
C GLU A 261 15.83 -12.91 -10.78
N ILE A 262 14.86 -12.03 -10.51
CA ILE A 262 13.66 -11.89 -11.33
C ILE A 262 14.00 -11.23 -12.67
N GLU A 263 14.82 -10.20 -12.67
CA GLU A 263 15.27 -9.53 -13.89
C GLU A 263 16.07 -10.49 -14.78
N GLU A 264 16.97 -11.29 -14.19
CA GLU A 264 17.69 -12.35 -14.90
C GLU A 264 16.72 -13.36 -15.53
N PHE A 265 15.70 -13.81 -14.78
CA PHE A 265 14.67 -14.72 -15.27
C PHE A 265 13.92 -14.14 -16.47
N ILE A 266 13.48 -12.88 -16.38
CA ILE A 266 12.81 -12.19 -17.48
C ILE A 266 13.70 -12.10 -18.71
N ASN A 267 14.97 -11.77 -18.54
CA ASN A 267 15.94 -11.66 -19.63
C ASN A 267 16.25 -13.03 -20.29
N LEU A 268 16.40 -14.08 -19.48
CA LEU A 268 16.62 -15.45 -19.98
C LEU A 268 15.42 -15.99 -20.77
N THR A 269 14.21 -15.72 -20.29
CA THR A 269 12.99 -16.31 -20.84
C THR A 269 12.26 -15.44 -21.84
N ARG A 270 12.60 -14.15 -21.94
CA ARG A 270 11.94 -13.13 -22.79
C ARG A 270 10.43 -13.04 -22.55
N ILE A 271 9.98 -13.29 -21.31
CA ILE A 271 8.56 -13.26 -20.96
C ILE A 271 8.15 -11.84 -20.55
N PRO A 272 7.11 -11.26 -21.19
CA PRO A 272 6.55 -9.99 -20.79
C PRO A 272 5.95 -10.06 -19.38
N PHE A 273 6.03 -8.96 -18.65
CA PHE A 273 5.60 -8.90 -17.25
C PHE A 273 4.83 -7.65 -16.88
N ASN A 274 4.10 -7.76 -15.79
CA ASN A 274 3.38 -6.69 -15.12
C ASN A 274 3.74 -6.70 -13.64
N THR A 275 3.58 -5.57 -12.98
CA THR A 275 3.87 -5.38 -11.55
C THR A 275 2.62 -4.98 -10.78
N ARG A 276 2.51 -5.41 -9.52
CA ARG A 276 1.35 -5.17 -8.66
C ARG A 276 1.75 -4.73 -7.27
N ARG A 277 0.94 -3.86 -6.65
CA ARG A 277 1.07 -3.47 -5.24
C ARG A 277 2.49 -3.02 -4.88
N LEU A 278 3.04 -3.54 -3.77
CA LEU A 278 4.41 -3.29 -3.33
C LEU A 278 5.46 -3.86 -4.31
N GLY A 279 5.09 -4.87 -5.08
CA GLY A 279 5.93 -5.43 -6.16
C GLY A 279 6.11 -4.50 -7.37
N ARG A 280 5.47 -3.31 -7.39
CA ARG A 280 5.75 -2.31 -8.42
C ARG A 280 7.22 -1.94 -8.38
N ALA A 281 7.83 -2.00 -9.54
CA ALA A 281 9.27 -1.87 -9.74
C ALA A 281 10.13 -2.86 -8.93
N ALA A 282 9.61 -4.04 -8.55
CA ALA A 282 10.47 -5.17 -8.19
C ALA A 282 11.47 -5.50 -9.32
N VAL A 283 11.06 -5.28 -10.57
CA VAL A 283 11.92 -5.01 -11.72
C VAL A 283 11.49 -3.68 -12.31
N SER A 284 12.42 -2.84 -12.74
CA SER A 284 12.13 -1.51 -13.26
C SER A 284 11.01 -1.51 -14.29
N GLU A 285 10.02 -0.65 -14.14
CA GLU A 285 8.92 -0.50 -15.11
C GLU A 285 9.35 0.21 -16.42
N LYS A 286 10.64 0.62 -16.50
CA LYS A 286 11.28 1.04 -17.76
C LYS A 286 11.86 -0.13 -18.56
N HIS A 287 11.86 -1.35 -18.00
CA HIS A 287 12.30 -2.54 -18.73
C HIS A 287 11.47 -2.75 -19.99
N GLU A 288 12.11 -3.11 -21.09
CA GLU A 288 11.48 -3.19 -22.42
C GLU A 288 10.30 -4.19 -22.50
N LEU A 289 10.30 -5.23 -21.65
CA LEU A 289 9.23 -6.23 -21.59
C LEU A 289 8.14 -5.90 -20.56
N HIS A 290 8.25 -4.77 -19.85
CA HIS A 290 7.22 -4.36 -18.93
C HIS A 290 5.95 -3.92 -19.66
N HIS A 291 4.80 -4.46 -19.28
CA HIS A 291 3.48 -4.06 -19.77
C HIS A 291 2.62 -3.56 -18.62
N ARG A 292 2.24 -2.29 -18.63
CA ARG A 292 1.36 -1.71 -17.60
C ARG A 292 -0.07 -2.21 -17.78
N GLY A 293 -0.56 -3.00 -16.83
CA GLY A 293 -1.79 -3.75 -16.96
C GLY A 293 -1.65 -4.95 -17.91
N PHE A 294 -2.76 -5.45 -18.40
CA PHE A 294 -2.77 -6.53 -19.38
C PHE A 294 -2.94 -5.99 -20.80
N PRO A 295 -2.28 -6.57 -21.81
CA PRO A 295 -2.56 -6.27 -23.21
C PRO A 295 -4.02 -6.64 -23.56
N LYS A 296 -4.57 -5.98 -24.59
CA LYS A 296 -5.95 -6.20 -25.04
C LYS A 296 -6.24 -7.65 -25.46
N PHE A 297 -5.19 -8.37 -25.88
CA PHE A 297 -5.23 -9.77 -26.31
C PHE A 297 -4.85 -10.77 -25.20
N ARG A 298 -5.11 -10.44 -23.93
CA ARG A 298 -4.82 -11.30 -22.77
C ARG A 298 -5.46 -12.68 -22.82
N ASN A 299 -6.54 -12.85 -23.58
CA ASN A 299 -7.21 -14.14 -23.81
C ASN A 299 -6.38 -15.10 -24.67
N GLU A 300 -5.28 -14.64 -25.27
CA GLU A 300 -4.35 -15.47 -26.04
C GLU A 300 -3.20 -16.00 -25.17
N PHE A 301 -3.10 -15.60 -23.91
CA PHE A 301 -2.10 -16.17 -23.00
C PHE A 301 -2.30 -17.67 -22.89
N ASP A 302 -1.20 -18.42 -22.85
CA ASP A 302 -1.22 -19.86 -22.62
C ASP A 302 -0.67 -20.26 -21.24
N MET A 303 0.01 -19.31 -20.55
CA MET A 303 0.49 -19.52 -19.18
C MET A 303 0.59 -18.20 -18.42
N MET A 304 0.14 -18.23 -17.15
CA MET A 304 0.36 -17.15 -16.19
C MET A 304 1.39 -17.55 -15.16
N ILE A 305 2.30 -16.63 -14.82
CA ILE A 305 3.38 -16.86 -13.85
C ILE A 305 3.31 -15.78 -12.77
N PRO A 306 2.45 -15.95 -11.74
CA PRO A 306 2.47 -15.09 -10.57
C PRO A 306 3.73 -15.37 -9.74
N ILE A 307 4.51 -14.34 -9.46
CA ILE A 307 5.72 -14.39 -8.64
C ILE A 307 5.54 -13.54 -7.39
N GLY A 308 5.46 -14.20 -6.24
CA GLY A 308 5.29 -13.53 -4.95
C GLY A 308 4.01 -12.68 -4.83
N LEU A 309 2.96 -13.08 -5.54
CA LEU A 309 1.68 -12.37 -5.63
C LEU A 309 0.62 -13.07 -4.77
N LYS A 310 -0.10 -12.29 -3.95
CA LYS A 310 -1.37 -12.68 -3.37
C LYS A 310 -2.48 -12.34 -4.37
N VAL A 311 -2.99 -13.34 -5.07
CA VAL A 311 -4.10 -13.16 -6.03
C VAL A 311 -5.37 -12.73 -5.28
N GLY A 312 -6.07 -11.73 -5.80
CA GLY A 312 -7.25 -11.20 -5.13
C GLY A 312 -8.18 -10.40 -6.04
N PHE A 313 -9.00 -9.56 -5.42
CA PHE A 313 -10.01 -8.75 -6.10
C PHE A 313 -9.45 -7.95 -7.28
N PHE A 314 -8.31 -7.27 -7.10
CA PHE A 314 -7.71 -6.44 -8.15
C PHE A 314 -7.11 -7.23 -9.32
N ASP A 315 -6.93 -8.55 -9.13
CA ASP A 315 -6.51 -9.47 -10.19
C ASP A 315 -7.69 -10.22 -10.80
N GLY A 316 -8.91 -9.85 -10.43
CA GLY A 316 -10.15 -10.48 -10.85
C GLY A 316 -10.24 -11.94 -10.40
N TYR A 317 -9.66 -12.25 -9.22
CA TYR A 317 -9.59 -13.61 -8.67
C TYR A 317 -9.02 -14.65 -9.66
N ALA A 318 -8.12 -14.23 -10.52
CA ALA A 318 -7.54 -15.02 -11.61
C ALA A 318 -8.58 -15.51 -12.65
N GLY A 319 -9.75 -14.89 -12.74
CA GLY A 319 -10.77 -15.22 -13.71
C GLY A 319 -10.26 -15.11 -15.15
N GLY A 320 -10.42 -16.18 -15.92
CA GLY A 320 -9.93 -16.27 -17.30
C GLY A 320 -8.43 -16.42 -17.45
N TRP A 321 -7.70 -16.75 -16.38
CA TRP A 321 -6.30 -17.14 -16.49
C TRP A 321 -6.19 -18.52 -17.15
N PRO A 322 -5.20 -18.71 -18.03
CA PRO A 322 -4.86 -20.03 -18.54
C PRO A 322 -4.16 -20.87 -17.45
N GLU A 323 -3.51 -21.96 -17.86
CA GLU A 323 -2.61 -22.71 -16.97
C GLU A 323 -1.58 -21.80 -16.29
N SER A 324 -1.13 -22.17 -15.09
CA SER A 324 -0.18 -21.36 -14.34
C SER A 324 1.00 -22.15 -13.79
N VAL A 325 2.12 -21.45 -13.63
CA VAL A 325 3.23 -21.82 -12.75
C VAL A 325 3.27 -20.77 -11.64
N GLN A 326 2.98 -21.18 -10.41
CA GLN A 326 2.86 -20.27 -9.29
C GLN A 326 4.11 -20.29 -8.40
N ILE A 327 4.68 -19.13 -8.14
CA ILE A 327 5.83 -18.94 -7.24
C ILE A 327 5.35 -18.13 -6.04
N ALA A 328 5.29 -18.78 -4.88
CA ALA A 328 4.63 -18.25 -3.70
C ALA A 328 5.53 -18.32 -2.45
N PRO A 329 5.39 -17.36 -1.51
CA PRO A 329 6.17 -17.37 -0.28
C PRO A 329 5.72 -18.43 0.73
N ALA A 330 4.48 -18.93 0.59
CA ALA A 330 3.86 -19.94 1.44
C ALA A 330 2.75 -20.68 0.70
N ASP A 331 2.39 -21.87 1.16
CA ASP A 331 1.39 -22.75 0.53
C ASP A 331 0.03 -22.08 0.38
N GLU A 332 -0.40 -21.30 1.35
CA GLU A 332 -1.69 -20.61 1.35
C GLU A 332 -1.83 -19.53 0.27
N TYR A 333 -0.73 -19.16 -0.39
CA TYR A 333 -0.71 -18.24 -1.52
C TYR A 333 -0.86 -18.92 -2.88
N ILE A 334 -0.85 -20.27 -2.89
CA ILE A 334 -1.13 -21.02 -4.11
C ILE A 334 -2.64 -20.93 -4.40
N TRP A 335 -2.97 -20.22 -5.48
CA TRP A 335 -4.34 -19.98 -5.88
C TRP A 335 -4.97 -21.22 -6.53
N THR A 336 -6.02 -21.74 -5.95
CA THR A 336 -6.61 -23.04 -6.31
C THR A 336 -7.62 -23.00 -7.45
N TYR A 337 -8.11 -21.82 -7.84
CA TYR A 337 -9.08 -21.68 -8.93
C TYR A 337 -8.46 -21.65 -10.33
N VAL A 338 -7.17 -21.88 -10.43
CA VAL A 338 -6.43 -21.90 -11.70
C VAL A 338 -5.78 -23.26 -11.88
N ASN A 339 -5.79 -23.81 -13.11
CA ASN A 339 -5.05 -25.02 -13.41
C ASN A 339 -3.55 -24.79 -13.25
N THR A 340 -2.96 -25.40 -12.22
CA THR A 340 -1.57 -25.19 -11.82
C THR A 340 -0.69 -26.34 -12.33
N LYS A 341 0.20 -26.05 -13.28
CA LYS A 341 1.20 -27.00 -13.80
C LYS A 341 2.28 -27.32 -12.77
N ALA A 342 2.74 -26.28 -12.05
CA ALA A 342 3.71 -26.42 -10.98
C ALA A 342 3.52 -25.30 -9.95
N ALA A 343 3.76 -25.64 -8.68
CA ALA A 343 3.79 -24.69 -7.57
C ALA A 343 5.17 -24.72 -6.92
N LEU A 344 5.79 -23.57 -6.77
CA LEU A 344 7.08 -23.38 -6.13
C LEU A 344 6.86 -22.55 -4.86
N VAL A 345 7.11 -23.15 -3.71
CA VAL A 345 6.91 -22.50 -2.42
C VAL A 345 8.26 -22.28 -1.76
N GLY A 346 8.52 -21.03 -1.37
CA GLY A 346 9.76 -20.66 -0.68
C GLY A 346 10.07 -19.16 -0.78
N ASN A 347 11.23 -18.78 -0.27
CA ASN A 347 11.73 -17.42 -0.41
C ASN A 347 11.91 -17.09 -1.90
N THR A 348 11.28 -16.03 -2.37
CA THR A 348 11.25 -15.70 -3.81
C THR A 348 12.64 -15.61 -4.43
N LYS A 349 13.59 -14.98 -3.74
CA LYS A 349 14.98 -14.87 -4.22
C LYS A 349 15.62 -16.25 -4.41
N THR A 350 15.50 -17.10 -3.39
CA THR A 350 16.08 -18.46 -3.42
C THR A 350 15.45 -19.31 -4.51
N VAL A 351 14.12 -19.25 -4.63
CA VAL A 351 13.39 -20.00 -5.66
C VAL A 351 13.75 -19.53 -7.06
N MET A 352 13.89 -18.21 -7.25
CA MET A 352 14.29 -17.66 -8.55
C MET A 352 15.73 -18.03 -8.93
N GLN A 353 16.66 -18.08 -7.95
CA GLN A 353 18.01 -18.60 -8.18
C GLN A 353 17.98 -20.05 -8.66
N GLN A 354 17.25 -20.92 -7.96
CA GLN A 354 17.09 -22.33 -8.35
C GLN A 354 16.50 -22.46 -9.77
N LEU A 355 15.48 -21.66 -10.08
CA LEU A 355 14.80 -21.70 -11.38
C LEU A 355 15.73 -21.22 -12.51
N ASN A 356 16.46 -20.12 -12.32
CA ASN A 356 17.43 -19.60 -13.29
C ASN A 356 18.56 -20.61 -13.57
N GLU A 357 19.10 -21.22 -12.53
CA GLU A 357 20.12 -22.29 -12.67
C GLU A 357 19.58 -23.49 -13.44
N CYS A 358 18.34 -23.92 -13.13
CA CYS A 358 17.70 -25.03 -13.85
C CYS A 358 17.47 -24.69 -15.33
N ILE A 359 17.00 -23.47 -15.64
CA ILE A 359 16.80 -23.00 -17.02
C ILE A 359 18.10 -23.04 -17.81
N LYS A 360 19.20 -22.49 -17.26
CA LYS A 360 20.52 -22.49 -17.90
C LYS A 360 21.06 -23.89 -18.09
N ARG A 361 21.00 -24.75 -17.08
CA ARG A 361 21.51 -26.12 -17.09
C ARG A 361 20.82 -26.96 -18.18
N ASN A 362 19.52 -26.77 -18.39
CA ASN A 362 18.74 -27.53 -19.36
C ASN A 362 18.69 -26.88 -20.76
N GLY A 363 19.31 -25.71 -20.95
CA GLY A 363 19.29 -24.96 -22.20
C GLY A 363 17.91 -24.39 -22.57
N TYR A 364 17.06 -24.12 -21.55
CA TYR A 364 15.74 -23.54 -21.70
C TYR A 364 15.77 -22.01 -21.89
N ASP A 365 16.94 -21.39 -21.85
CA ASP A 365 17.24 -20.03 -22.26
C ASP A 365 17.25 -19.83 -23.80
N LYS A 366 17.19 -20.90 -24.57
CA LYS A 366 17.05 -20.83 -26.02
C LYS A 366 15.62 -20.53 -26.41
N VAL A 367 15.30 -19.24 -26.44
CA VAL A 367 13.95 -18.75 -26.70
C VAL A 367 13.48 -19.05 -28.13
N SER A 368 12.27 -19.57 -28.28
CA SER A 368 11.68 -19.87 -29.59
C SER A 368 11.33 -18.59 -30.37
N ARG A 369 11.31 -18.67 -31.72
CA ARG A 369 10.87 -17.55 -32.56
C ARG A 369 9.45 -17.11 -32.25
N GLU A 370 8.58 -18.01 -31.84
CA GLU A 370 7.19 -17.72 -31.49
C GLU A 370 7.14 -16.88 -30.21
N ARG A 371 7.97 -17.19 -29.19
CA ARG A 371 8.06 -16.42 -27.96
C ARG A 371 8.69 -15.03 -28.19
N GLU A 372 9.72 -14.93 -29.03
CA GLU A 372 10.26 -13.59 -29.38
C GLU A 372 9.19 -12.74 -30.07
N ALA A 373 8.45 -13.30 -31.02
CA ALA A 373 7.35 -12.60 -31.68
C ALA A 373 6.25 -12.16 -30.67
N TRP A 374 6.00 -13.00 -29.66
CA TRP A 374 5.09 -12.69 -28.58
C TRP A 374 5.58 -11.51 -27.72
N ALA A 375 6.85 -11.53 -27.31
CA ALA A 375 7.49 -10.44 -26.56
C ALA A 375 7.42 -9.12 -27.32
N GLU A 376 7.77 -9.12 -28.62
CA GLU A 376 7.71 -7.91 -29.46
C GLU A 376 6.25 -7.41 -29.66
N ARG A 377 5.28 -8.30 -29.76
CA ARG A 377 3.86 -7.92 -29.83
C ARG A 377 3.40 -7.25 -28.55
N CYS A 378 3.80 -7.75 -27.37
CA CYS A 378 3.47 -7.12 -26.09
C CYS A 378 4.15 -5.74 -25.94
N LYS A 379 5.41 -5.64 -26.33
CA LYS A 379 6.16 -4.37 -26.34
C LYS A 379 5.48 -3.32 -27.24
N LYS A 380 5.10 -3.68 -28.45
CA LYS A 380 4.37 -2.81 -29.36
C LYS A 380 3.03 -2.38 -28.77
N SER A 381 2.27 -3.32 -28.18
CA SER A 381 1.00 -3.03 -27.51
C SER A 381 1.15 -2.02 -26.36
N MET A 382 2.24 -2.12 -25.59
CA MET A 382 2.54 -1.18 -24.52
C MET A 382 2.86 0.22 -25.04
N ALA A 383 3.63 0.32 -26.12
CA ALA A 383 3.96 1.60 -26.76
C ALA A 383 2.68 2.30 -27.28
N GLU A 384 1.86 1.56 -28.05
CA GLU A 384 0.57 2.07 -28.55
C GLU A 384 -0.38 2.52 -27.43
N ALA A 385 -0.46 1.72 -26.35
CA ALA A 385 -1.29 2.06 -25.19
C ALA A 385 -0.78 3.31 -24.45
N THR A 386 0.53 3.51 -24.41
CA THR A 386 1.15 4.68 -23.77
C THR A 386 0.90 5.92 -24.60
N GLU A 387 1.10 5.86 -25.92
CA GLU A 387 0.84 6.96 -26.85
C GLU A 387 -0.62 7.39 -26.80
N ALA A 388 -1.56 6.45 -26.90
CA ALA A 388 -3.00 6.72 -26.84
C ALA A 388 -3.42 7.35 -25.50
N ARG A 389 -2.79 6.93 -24.38
CA ARG A 389 -3.05 7.48 -23.06
C ARG A 389 -2.52 8.91 -22.94
N THR A 390 -1.30 9.16 -23.41
CA THR A 390 -0.68 10.48 -23.43
C THR A 390 -1.51 11.47 -24.27
N ALA A 391 -1.87 11.08 -25.50
CA ALA A 391 -2.70 11.91 -26.36
C ALA A 391 -4.05 12.26 -25.72
N ARG A 392 -4.67 11.27 -25.05
CA ARG A 392 -5.93 11.51 -24.33
C ARG A 392 -5.76 12.48 -23.17
N ALA A 393 -4.70 12.34 -22.38
CA ALA A 393 -4.44 13.24 -21.26
C ALA A 393 -4.29 14.69 -21.73
N TYR A 394 -3.51 14.91 -22.77
CA TYR A 394 -3.30 16.26 -23.34
C TYR A 394 -4.54 16.84 -24.00
N LYS A 395 -5.47 16.00 -24.51
CA LYS A 395 -6.77 16.48 -25.00
C LYS A 395 -7.52 17.29 -23.93
N TYR A 396 -7.36 16.94 -22.65
CA TYR A 396 -7.99 17.61 -21.50
C TYR A 396 -7.03 18.56 -20.76
N GLY A 397 -6.02 19.04 -21.45
CA GLY A 397 -5.07 20.01 -20.94
C GLY A 397 -5.56 21.46 -21.09
N PRO A 398 -4.63 22.44 -21.02
CA PRO A 398 -4.95 23.87 -21.00
C PRO A 398 -5.71 24.39 -22.24
N ASP A 399 -5.60 23.71 -23.38
CA ASP A 399 -6.30 24.12 -24.60
C ASP A 399 -7.75 23.65 -24.68
N HIS A 400 -8.16 22.74 -23.82
CA HIS A 400 -9.53 22.25 -23.79
C HIS A 400 -10.47 23.33 -23.20
N PRO A 401 -11.57 23.74 -23.88
CA PRO A 401 -12.42 24.86 -23.45
C PRO A 401 -12.86 24.76 -21.99
N ARG A 402 -13.28 23.56 -21.53
CA ARG A 402 -13.73 23.33 -20.15
C ARG A 402 -12.64 23.63 -19.10
N TYR A 403 -11.37 23.30 -19.37
CA TYR A 403 -10.24 23.46 -18.43
C TYR A 403 -9.44 24.74 -18.66
N ARG A 404 -9.63 25.39 -19.80
CA ARG A 404 -9.11 26.72 -20.09
C ARG A 404 -9.97 27.81 -19.44
N ASP A 405 -11.29 27.67 -19.55
CA ASP A 405 -12.25 28.72 -19.19
C ASP A 405 -12.73 28.60 -17.73
N ASN A 406 -12.33 27.56 -16.98
CA ASN A 406 -12.71 27.34 -15.59
C ASN A 406 -11.50 27.08 -14.70
N ASP A 407 -11.67 27.32 -13.40
CA ASP A 407 -10.63 27.24 -12.36
C ASP A 407 -10.57 25.86 -11.70
N PHE A 408 -10.43 24.80 -12.51
CA PHE A 408 -10.24 23.42 -12.04
C PHE A 408 -9.45 22.57 -13.03
N LEU A 409 -8.86 21.50 -12.54
CA LEU A 409 -7.97 20.61 -13.26
C LEU A 409 -8.68 19.31 -13.67
N HIS A 410 -8.18 18.68 -14.71
CA HIS A 410 -8.59 17.33 -15.12
C HIS A 410 -7.65 16.28 -14.55
N HIS A 411 -8.18 15.26 -13.81
CA HIS A 411 -7.38 14.22 -13.19
C HIS A 411 -6.44 13.49 -14.15
N GLY A 412 -6.89 13.18 -15.37
CA GLY A 412 -6.06 12.49 -16.37
C GLY A 412 -4.90 13.34 -16.88
N TYR A 413 -5.11 14.66 -17.07
CA TYR A 413 -4.04 15.57 -17.42
C TYR A 413 -3.01 15.69 -16.30
N MET A 414 -3.47 15.92 -15.07
CA MET A 414 -2.60 15.95 -13.88
C MET A 414 -1.76 14.67 -13.77
N SER A 415 -2.37 13.51 -13.97
CA SER A 415 -1.70 12.21 -13.89
C SER A 415 -0.56 12.06 -14.90
N GLN A 416 -0.76 12.55 -16.12
CA GLN A 416 0.27 12.57 -17.16
C GLN A 416 1.43 13.51 -16.77
N ILE A 417 1.11 14.71 -16.28
CA ILE A 417 2.12 15.67 -15.83
C ILE A 417 2.92 15.14 -14.65
N ILE A 418 2.26 14.50 -13.65
CA ILE A 418 2.93 13.85 -12.52
C ILE A 418 3.94 12.82 -13.03
N ARG A 419 3.54 11.95 -13.95
CA ARG A 419 4.44 10.95 -14.52
C ARG A 419 5.66 11.61 -15.19
N GLU A 420 5.43 12.65 -16.01
CA GLU A 420 6.49 13.31 -16.77
C GLU A 420 7.46 14.05 -15.85
N VAL A 421 6.96 14.76 -14.85
CA VAL A 421 7.80 15.48 -13.87
C VAL A 421 8.59 14.51 -13.01
N ASN A 422 7.99 13.40 -12.58
CA ASN A 422 8.70 12.36 -11.83
C ASN A 422 9.81 11.71 -12.67
N ASP A 423 9.58 11.54 -13.97
CA ASP A 423 10.59 11.00 -14.88
C ASP A 423 11.72 12.02 -15.13
N GLU A 424 11.36 13.26 -15.40
CA GLU A 424 12.29 14.35 -15.69
C GLU A 424 13.23 14.66 -14.52
N LEU A 425 12.71 14.76 -13.30
CA LEU A 425 13.49 15.19 -12.13
C LEU A 425 14.20 14.06 -11.42
N TYR A 426 13.61 12.85 -11.40
CA TYR A 426 14.05 11.76 -10.53
C TYR A 426 14.09 10.40 -11.23
N ASP A 427 14.12 10.36 -12.57
CA ASP A 427 14.13 9.09 -13.33
C ASP A 427 13.04 8.10 -12.89
N SER A 428 11.85 8.63 -12.56
CA SER A 428 10.72 7.86 -12.02
C SER A 428 11.00 7.13 -10.67
N ALA A 429 11.98 7.60 -9.90
CA ALA A 429 12.33 7.05 -8.58
C ALA A 429 11.51 7.65 -7.42
N VAL A 430 10.58 8.58 -7.68
CA VAL A 430 9.67 9.13 -6.67
C VAL A 430 8.77 8.04 -6.13
N ARG A 431 8.71 7.90 -4.79
CA ARG A 431 7.72 7.03 -4.14
C ARG A 431 6.40 7.77 -3.99
N VAL A 432 5.30 7.05 -4.11
CA VAL A 432 3.96 7.63 -3.96
C VAL A 432 3.11 6.84 -2.97
N SER A 433 2.26 7.54 -2.23
CA SER A 433 1.05 6.96 -1.66
C SER A 433 -0.18 7.44 -2.42
N ILE A 434 -1.22 6.62 -2.47
CA ILE A 434 -2.46 6.97 -3.17
C ILE A 434 -3.62 6.74 -2.20
N ASP A 435 -4.12 7.85 -1.64
CA ASP A 435 -5.20 7.89 -0.67
C ASP A 435 -6.39 8.68 -1.23
N GLY A 436 -7.10 8.06 -2.14
CA GLY A 436 -8.27 8.68 -2.75
C GLY A 436 -8.79 7.80 -3.88
N TYR A 437 -10.02 7.34 -3.73
CA TYR A 437 -10.65 6.44 -4.69
C TYR A 437 -10.71 7.05 -6.10
N THR A 438 -11.21 8.29 -6.21
CA THR A 438 -11.33 8.96 -7.52
C THR A 438 -9.97 9.14 -8.18
N MET A 439 -8.96 9.64 -7.43
CA MET A 439 -7.63 9.89 -7.99
C MET A 439 -6.90 8.61 -8.37
N SER A 440 -7.07 7.52 -7.61
CA SER A 440 -6.36 6.25 -7.87
C SER A 440 -6.69 5.69 -9.25
N ASP A 441 -7.95 5.72 -9.66
CA ASP A 441 -8.38 5.21 -10.97
C ASP A 441 -7.82 6.02 -12.15
N PHE A 442 -7.55 7.31 -11.93
CA PHE A 442 -6.96 8.15 -12.97
C PHE A 442 -5.44 8.02 -13.00
N VAL A 443 -4.75 8.03 -11.83
CA VAL A 443 -3.30 8.11 -11.77
C VAL A 443 -2.58 6.77 -11.98
N MET A 444 -3.12 5.67 -11.46
CA MET A 444 -2.49 4.35 -11.54
C MET A 444 -2.09 3.92 -12.96
N PRO A 445 -2.89 4.18 -14.01
CA PRO A 445 -2.48 3.86 -15.38
C PRO A 445 -1.30 4.69 -15.91
N TYR A 446 -0.96 5.81 -15.31
CA TYR A 446 0.11 6.70 -15.77
C TYR A 446 1.42 6.47 -15.03
N LEU A 447 1.39 6.22 -13.74
CA LEU A 447 2.58 6.09 -12.91
C LEU A 447 3.53 5.00 -13.41
N GLN A 448 4.82 5.31 -13.36
CA GLN A 448 5.93 4.44 -13.69
C GLN A 448 6.98 4.54 -12.61
N PHE A 449 7.62 3.43 -12.24
CA PHE A 449 8.58 3.38 -11.16
C PHE A 449 9.84 2.62 -11.55
N THR A 450 10.96 3.01 -10.93
CA THR A 450 12.28 2.41 -11.21
C THR A 450 12.91 1.77 -9.98
N ARG A 451 12.32 1.92 -8.79
CA ARG A 451 12.80 1.28 -7.55
C ARG A 451 11.69 0.54 -6.81
N PRO A 452 11.97 -0.58 -6.13
CA PRO A 452 10.98 -1.34 -5.37
C PRO A 452 10.31 -0.52 -4.25
N ALA A 453 9.11 -0.94 -3.84
CA ALA A 453 8.32 -0.28 -2.80
C ALA A 453 8.03 1.20 -3.10
N SER A 454 7.75 1.53 -4.37
CA SER A 454 7.48 2.90 -4.79
C SER A 454 6.00 3.27 -4.84
N CYS A 455 5.09 2.29 -4.76
CA CYS A 455 3.65 2.54 -4.75
C CYS A 455 3.04 1.99 -3.47
N LEU A 456 2.81 2.87 -2.52
CA LEU A 456 2.20 2.54 -1.23
C LEU A 456 0.70 2.81 -1.30
N THR A 457 -0.09 1.86 -0.87
CA THR A 457 -1.56 1.97 -0.91
C THR A 457 -2.16 1.18 0.25
N SER A 458 -3.35 1.56 0.66
CA SER A 458 -4.16 0.81 1.63
C SER A 458 -5.29 0.03 0.96
N ASN A 459 -5.04 -0.46 -0.27
CA ASN A 459 -6.08 -1.08 -1.09
C ASN A 459 -6.74 -2.30 -0.44
N ASP A 460 -6.00 -3.05 0.38
CA ASP A 460 -6.53 -4.28 0.98
C ASP A 460 -7.57 -3.99 2.07
N ASN A 461 -7.36 -2.96 2.88
CA ASN A 461 -8.32 -2.51 3.90
C ASN A 461 -9.17 -1.31 3.44
N ALA A 462 -8.71 -0.58 2.44
CA ALA A 462 -9.34 0.62 1.90
C ALA A 462 -9.61 1.74 2.93
N GLY A 463 -8.79 1.83 3.98
CA GLY A 463 -8.90 2.86 5.01
C GLY A 463 -8.54 4.24 4.44
N VAL A 464 -9.47 5.20 4.50
CA VAL A 464 -9.26 6.58 4.07
C VAL A 464 -8.46 7.35 5.13
N GLY A 465 -7.50 8.18 4.72
CA GLY A 465 -6.62 8.92 5.62
C GLY A 465 -5.28 8.24 5.87
N HIS A 466 -4.91 7.23 5.08
CA HIS A 466 -3.60 6.57 5.21
C HIS A 466 -2.43 7.37 4.63
N GLY A 467 -2.71 8.29 3.70
CA GLY A 467 -1.69 8.98 2.91
C GLY A 467 -0.71 9.81 3.71
N VAL A 468 -1.18 10.49 4.79
CA VAL A 468 -0.30 11.30 5.65
C VAL A 468 0.69 10.44 6.42
N GLY A 469 0.20 9.40 7.10
CA GLY A 469 1.05 8.46 7.83
C GLY A 469 2.04 7.76 6.91
N GLN A 470 1.58 7.20 5.79
CA GLN A 470 2.46 6.53 4.82
C GLN A 470 3.54 7.46 4.27
N ALA A 471 3.21 8.71 3.96
CA ALA A 471 4.19 9.67 3.46
C ALA A 471 5.30 9.95 4.49
N ILE A 472 4.94 10.14 5.76
CA ILE A 472 5.89 10.36 6.85
C ILE A 472 6.79 9.14 7.03
N GLY A 473 6.21 7.94 7.14
CA GLY A 473 6.96 6.70 7.33
C GLY A 473 7.90 6.39 6.17
N ALA A 474 7.43 6.56 4.95
CA ALA A 474 8.23 6.32 3.74
C ALA A 474 9.38 7.34 3.60
N ALA A 475 9.11 8.63 3.82
CA ALA A 475 10.15 9.66 3.77
C ALA A 475 11.26 9.40 4.82
N ILE A 476 10.89 9.01 6.03
CA ILE A 476 11.86 8.63 7.06
C ILE A 476 12.63 7.36 6.68
N GLY A 477 11.96 6.36 6.11
CA GLY A 477 12.62 5.16 5.60
C GLY A 477 13.62 5.48 4.47
N ASP A 478 13.28 6.40 3.59
CA ASP A 478 14.19 6.87 2.54
C ASP A 478 15.39 7.64 3.13
N LEU A 479 15.17 8.50 4.14
CA LEU A 479 16.27 9.18 4.85
C LEU A 479 17.20 8.18 5.53
N GLU A 480 16.68 7.14 6.16
CA GLU A 480 17.52 6.07 6.76
C GLU A 480 18.33 5.32 5.70
N ASN A 481 17.77 5.17 4.51
CA ASN A 481 18.47 4.58 3.36
C ASN A 481 19.40 5.58 2.64
N GLY A 482 19.57 6.81 3.15
CA GLY A 482 20.42 7.85 2.58
C GLY A 482 19.85 8.49 1.30
N SER A 483 18.53 8.51 1.14
CA SER A 483 17.86 9.16 0.03
C SER A 483 16.99 10.31 0.51
N ARG A 484 17.08 11.46 -0.17
CA ARG A 484 16.26 12.63 0.08
C ARG A 484 15.30 12.96 -1.09
N ILE A 485 15.09 12.02 -2.00
CA ILE A 485 14.10 12.17 -3.06
C ILE A 485 12.73 12.45 -2.42
N PRO A 486 12.03 13.51 -2.83
CA PRO A 486 10.73 13.83 -2.24
C PRO A 486 9.72 12.70 -2.43
N PHE A 487 8.92 12.48 -1.40
CA PHE A 487 7.77 11.59 -1.45
C PHE A 487 6.54 12.34 -1.96
N LEU A 488 5.73 11.73 -2.82
CA LEU A 488 4.47 12.29 -3.30
C LEU A 488 3.28 11.58 -2.67
N ALA A 489 2.56 12.27 -1.79
CA ALA A 489 1.29 11.79 -1.24
C ALA A 489 0.14 12.31 -2.10
N LEU A 490 -0.46 11.43 -2.90
CA LEU A 490 -1.65 11.73 -3.70
C LEU A 490 -2.88 11.43 -2.84
N MET A 491 -3.61 12.48 -2.47
CA MET A 491 -4.72 12.38 -1.52
C MET A 491 -5.99 13.00 -2.08
N GLY A 492 -7.15 12.44 -1.71
CA GLY A 492 -8.41 13.16 -1.80
C GLY A 492 -8.57 14.15 -0.64
N ASP A 493 -9.45 15.13 -0.79
CA ASP A 493 -9.83 16.06 0.26
C ASP A 493 -10.36 15.33 1.52
N ALA A 494 -11.17 14.29 1.35
CA ALA A 494 -11.64 13.44 2.45
C ALA A 494 -10.50 12.75 3.21
N GLY A 495 -9.49 12.24 2.50
CA GLY A 495 -8.30 11.65 3.11
C GLY A 495 -7.50 12.68 3.91
N MET A 496 -7.33 13.87 3.36
CA MET A 496 -6.65 14.96 4.05
C MET A 496 -7.44 15.44 5.28
N MET A 497 -8.77 15.54 5.20
CA MET A 497 -9.59 15.92 6.37
C MET A 497 -9.50 14.88 7.50
N ASN A 498 -9.39 13.61 7.16
CA ASN A 498 -9.29 12.54 8.14
C ASN A 498 -7.94 12.52 8.87
N ALA A 499 -6.83 12.75 8.16
CA ALA A 499 -5.49 12.51 8.69
C ALA A 499 -4.57 13.73 8.74
N GLY A 500 -5.00 14.85 8.17
CA GLY A 500 -4.14 16.00 7.87
C GLY A 500 -3.49 16.68 9.09
N MET A 501 -4.05 16.53 10.28
CA MET A 501 -3.47 17.15 11.48
C MET A 501 -2.06 16.61 11.79
N ASP A 502 -1.74 15.40 11.42
CA ASP A 502 -0.41 14.81 11.63
C ASP A 502 0.67 15.30 10.65
N ILE A 503 0.33 16.19 9.70
CA ILE A 503 1.34 16.93 8.92
C ILE A 503 2.35 17.65 9.82
N HIS A 504 1.95 18.00 11.06
CA HIS A 504 2.86 18.61 12.03
C HIS A 504 4.17 17.81 12.22
N VAL A 505 4.10 16.46 12.14
CA VAL A 505 5.30 15.59 12.23
C VAL A 505 6.22 15.84 11.03
N ALA A 506 5.66 15.90 9.83
CA ALA A 506 6.45 16.19 8.63
C ALA A 506 7.09 17.60 8.69
N VAL A 507 6.37 18.61 9.20
CA VAL A 507 6.88 19.96 9.40
C VAL A 507 8.02 19.96 10.43
N MET A 508 7.81 19.34 11.59
CA MET A 508 8.79 19.29 12.69
C MET A 508 10.13 18.68 12.24
N TYR A 509 10.08 17.62 11.43
CA TYR A 509 11.27 16.94 10.94
C TYR A 509 11.74 17.41 9.55
N LYS A 510 11.10 18.43 8.96
CA LYS A 510 11.40 18.96 7.62
C LYS A 510 11.52 17.85 6.58
N LEU A 511 10.54 16.94 6.58
CA LEU A 511 10.54 15.79 5.69
C LEU A 511 10.29 16.22 4.24
N PRO A 512 10.99 15.63 3.26
CA PRO A 512 10.82 15.95 1.85
C PRO A 512 9.53 15.31 1.31
N ILE A 513 8.38 15.94 1.58
CA ILE A 513 7.07 15.42 1.18
C ILE A 513 6.30 16.48 0.41
N VAL A 514 5.71 16.09 -0.72
CA VAL A 514 4.68 16.86 -1.42
C VAL A 514 3.34 16.18 -1.17
N TYR A 515 2.45 16.86 -0.47
CA TYR A 515 1.05 16.46 -0.30
C TYR A 515 0.24 17.09 -1.42
N LEU A 516 -0.16 16.29 -2.41
CA LEU A 516 -1.02 16.74 -3.51
C LEU A 516 -2.45 16.31 -3.18
N VAL A 517 -3.27 17.29 -2.83
CA VAL A 517 -4.68 17.07 -2.45
C VAL A 517 -5.56 17.33 -3.68
N THR A 518 -6.28 16.32 -4.14
CA THR A 518 -7.31 16.49 -5.17
C THR A 518 -8.62 16.91 -4.52
N ASN A 519 -8.84 18.21 -4.50
CA ASN A 519 -9.95 18.85 -3.81
C ASN A 519 -11.16 18.94 -4.76
N ASN A 520 -12.13 18.06 -4.57
CA ASN A 520 -13.40 18.04 -5.32
C ASN A 520 -14.62 18.45 -4.47
N GLY A 521 -14.38 18.82 -3.19
CA GLY A 521 -15.39 19.35 -2.27
C GLY A 521 -16.34 18.29 -1.70
N GLY A 522 -15.95 17.01 -1.64
CA GLY A 522 -16.83 15.99 -1.09
C GLY A 522 -16.42 14.55 -1.27
N TRP A 523 -17.19 13.64 -0.70
CA TRP A 523 -17.05 12.20 -0.88
C TRP A 523 -17.56 11.78 -2.26
N MET A 524 -16.66 11.62 -3.22
CA MET A 524 -16.95 11.12 -4.58
C MET A 524 -18.14 11.85 -5.26
N PRO A 525 -18.15 13.18 -5.35
CA PRO A 525 -19.29 13.91 -5.94
C PRO A 525 -19.57 13.49 -7.39
N GLY A 526 -18.57 13.04 -8.15
CA GLY A 526 -18.73 12.50 -9.49
C GLY A 526 -19.59 11.23 -9.59
N MET A 527 -19.82 10.55 -8.48
CA MET A 527 -20.68 9.35 -8.44
C MET A 527 -22.16 9.63 -8.63
N LYS A 528 -22.61 10.88 -8.49
CA LYS A 528 -24.02 11.26 -8.75
C LYS A 528 -24.45 10.86 -10.14
N TYR A 529 -23.62 11.07 -11.14
CA TYR A 529 -23.93 10.70 -12.50
C TYR A 529 -24.16 9.18 -12.70
N PRO A 530 -23.23 8.27 -12.34
CA PRO A 530 -23.49 6.84 -12.47
C PRO A 530 -24.66 6.37 -11.57
N TRP A 531 -24.89 7.02 -10.44
CA TRP A 531 -25.93 6.64 -9.50
C TRP A 531 -27.34 7.04 -10.00
N TYR A 532 -27.52 8.31 -10.37
CA TYR A 532 -28.84 8.85 -10.73
C TYR A 532 -29.09 8.92 -12.24
N GLY A 533 -28.09 8.75 -13.08
CA GLY A 533 -28.17 8.81 -14.54
C GLY A 533 -27.86 10.19 -15.11
N PRO A 534 -28.10 10.38 -16.43
CA PRO A 534 -27.61 11.54 -17.17
C PRO A 534 -28.27 12.88 -16.80
N ASN A 535 -29.45 12.84 -16.20
CA ASN A 535 -30.21 14.02 -15.81
C ASN A 535 -30.16 14.28 -14.29
N TRP A 536 -29.11 13.81 -13.62
CA TRP A 536 -28.95 13.96 -12.18
C TRP A 536 -28.99 15.43 -11.72
N ASP A 537 -28.49 16.33 -12.55
CA ASP A 537 -28.47 17.79 -12.31
C ASP A 537 -29.86 18.45 -12.32
N ASN A 538 -30.89 17.74 -12.83
CA ASN A 538 -32.28 18.19 -12.83
C ASN A 538 -33.11 17.57 -11.69
N LEU A 539 -32.52 16.65 -10.91
CA LEU A 539 -33.18 16.09 -9.73
C LEU A 539 -33.19 17.13 -8.59
N GLY A 540 -34.26 17.16 -7.84
CA GLY A 540 -34.34 17.97 -6.64
C GLY A 540 -33.38 17.51 -5.54
N GLU A 541 -32.95 18.42 -4.66
CA GLU A 541 -32.08 18.08 -3.53
C GLU A 541 -32.61 16.93 -2.66
N GLN A 542 -33.94 16.77 -2.62
CA GLN A 542 -34.62 15.72 -1.85
C GLN A 542 -34.44 14.31 -2.45
N ASP A 543 -34.10 14.23 -3.74
CA ASP A 543 -34.01 12.98 -4.49
C ASP A 543 -32.58 12.46 -4.66
N MET A 544 -31.59 13.16 -4.08
CA MET A 544 -30.18 12.84 -4.22
C MET A 544 -29.47 12.63 -2.89
N ILE A 545 -28.53 11.70 -2.87
CA ILE A 545 -27.60 11.55 -1.73
C ILE A 545 -26.60 12.70 -1.79
N GLU A 546 -26.55 13.49 -0.72
CA GLU A 546 -25.60 14.58 -0.56
C GLU A 546 -24.30 14.05 0.07
N THR A 547 -23.21 14.16 -0.69
CA THR A 547 -21.87 13.75 -0.24
C THR A 547 -20.87 14.90 -0.23
N GLU A 548 -21.29 16.08 -0.66
CA GLU A 548 -20.49 17.29 -0.69
C GLU A 548 -20.63 18.08 0.62
N TRP A 549 -19.55 18.75 1.01
CA TRP A 549 -19.54 19.63 2.18
C TRP A 549 -19.43 21.12 1.87
N MET A 550 -19.65 21.47 0.59
CA MET A 550 -19.69 22.88 0.18
C MET A 550 -20.77 23.11 -0.88
N GLY A 551 -21.30 24.31 -0.89
CA GLY A 551 -22.10 24.87 -1.99
C GLY A 551 -23.45 24.21 -2.26
N VAL A 552 -23.87 23.24 -1.46
CA VAL A 552 -25.10 22.47 -1.63
C VAL A 552 -26.00 22.66 -0.41
N LYS A 553 -27.28 22.87 -0.65
CA LYS A 553 -28.29 22.90 0.42
C LYS A 553 -28.70 21.46 0.73
N GLN A 554 -28.60 21.07 2.00
CA GLN A 554 -29.10 19.82 2.50
C GLN A 554 -30.23 20.11 3.49
N PHE A 555 -31.43 19.62 3.25
CA PHE A 555 -32.59 19.83 4.10
C PHE A 555 -32.88 21.31 4.43
N GLY A 556 -32.61 22.21 3.47
CA GLY A 556 -32.85 23.65 3.65
C GLY A 556 -31.73 24.42 4.35
N GLU A 557 -30.62 23.78 4.73
CA GLU A 557 -29.45 24.44 5.33
C GLU A 557 -28.49 24.95 4.24
N GLU A 558 -27.96 26.16 4.44
CA GLU A 558 -26.92 26.72 3.60
C GLU A 558 -25.56 26.20 4.05
N ARG A 559 -24.79 25.62 3.12
CA ARG A 559 -23.40 25.21 3.34
C ARG A 559 -22.44 26.30 2.86
N PRO A 560 -21.19 26.30 3.38
CA PRO A 560 -20.16 27.21 2.87
C PRO A 560 -20.02 27.11 1.36
N THR A 561 -19.90 28.25 0.70
CA THR A 561 -19.69 28.34 -0.76
C THR A 561 -18.23 28.27 -1.15
N GLU A 562 -17.32 28.39 -0.20
CA GLU A 562 -15.87 28.36 -0.43
C GLU A 562 -15.30 26.98 -0.21
N MET A 563 -14.36 26.57 -1.08
CA MET A 563 -13.60 25.32 -0.93
C MET A 563 -12.74 25.38 0.33
N GLN A 564 -12.54 24.21 0.96
CA GLN A 564 -11.57 24.05 2.03
C GLN A 564 -10.16 24.40 1.52
N ARG A 565 -9.38 25.07 2.37
CA ARG A 565 -8.05 25.56 2.06
C ARG A 565 -6.96 24.64 2.62
N PHE A 566 -6.69 23.54 1.91
CA PHE A 566 -5.66 22.58 2.31
C PHE A 566 -4.24 23.15 2.15
N ASP A 567 -4.04 24.11 1.27
CA ASP A 567 -2.76 24.82 1.12
C ASP A 567 -2.26 25.47 2.42
N GLN A 568 -3.14 25.77 3.37
CA GLN A 568 -2.78 26.34 4.66
C GLN A 568 -2.34 25.31 5.72
N MET A 569 -2.53 24.02 5.49
CA MET A 569 -2.34 22.97 6.51
C MET A 569 -0.94 22.96 7.12
N ALA A 570 0.10 22.97 6.31
CA ALA A 570 1.47 22.98 6.84
C ALA A 570 1.83 24.28 7.57
N LYS A 571 1.30 25.40 7.10
CA LYS A 571 1.50 26.73 7.71
C LYS A 571 0.93 26.84 9.11
N VAL A 572 -0.20 26.19 9.38
CA VAL A 572 -0.81 26.15 10.72
C VAL A 572 0.17 25.59 11.77
N PHE A 573 1.04 24.68 11.37
CA PHE A 573 2.05 24.07 12.23
C PHE A 573 3.45 24.72 12.12
N GLY A 574 3.54 25.94 11.58
CA GLY A 574 4.81 26.64 11.40
C GLY A 574 5.63 26.20 10.20
N GLY A 575 5.06 25.40 9.31
CA GLY A 575 5.64 25.03 8.01
C GLY A 575 5.42 26.09 6.92
N LEU A 576 5.66 25.68 5.67
CA LEU A 576 5.49 26.54 4.52
C LEU A 576 4.01 26.72 4.15
N GLU A 577 3.67 27.87 3.60
CA GLU A 577 2.40 28.05 2.90
C GLU A 577 2.42 27.20 1.63
N GLY A 578 1.33 26.46 1.39
CA GLY A 578 1.15 25.65 0.21
C GLY A 578 0.73 26.46 -1.01
N VAL A 579 0.32 25.77 -2.05
CA VAL A 579 -0.07 26.40 -3.32
C VAL A 579 -1.42 25.87 -3.77
N VAL A 580 -2.34 26.76 -4.12
CA VAL A 580 -3.58 26.39 -4.81
C VAL A 580 -3.29 26.18 -6.29
N CYS A 581 -3.61 24.98 -6.79
CA CYS A 581 -3.44 24.57 -8.17
C CYS A 581 -4.83 24.43 -8.82
N ASN A 582 -5.23 25.39 -9.63
CA ASN A 582 -6.54 25.39 -10.29
C ASN A 582 -6.46 25.66 -11.79
N ARG A 583 -5.25 25.86 -12.34
CA ARG A 583 -5.00 26.14 -13.76
C ARG A 583 -4.06 25.11 -14.38
N SER A 584 -4.51 24.49 -15.45
CA SER A 584 -3.77 23.41 -16.14
C SER A 584 -2.42 23.89 -16.69
N GLU A 585 -2.31 25.14 -17.18
CA GLU A 585 -1.09 25.72 -17.71
C GLU A 585 0.02 25.87 -16.68
N ASN A 586 -0.33 26.06 -15.39
CA ASN A 586 0.63 26.31 -14.31
C ASN A 586 1.05 25.04 -13.58
N PHE A 587 0.25 23.96 -13.66
CA PHE A 587 0.39 22.78 -12.80
C PHE A 587 1.76 22.13 -12.90
N ARG A 588 2.36 22.02 -14.09
CA ARG A 588 3.70 21.43 -14.28
C ARG A 588 4.76 22.16 -13.47
N GLU A 589 4.81 23.48 -13.59
CA GLU A 589 5.82 24.29 -12.90
C GLU A 589 5.55 24.34 -11.38
N GLN A 590 4.30 24.39 -10.96
CA GLN A 590 3.93 24.33 -9.55
C GLN A 590 4.37 23.00 -8.92
N LEU A 591 4.21 21.86 -9.62
CA LEU A 591 4.65 20.55 -9.12
C LEU A 591 6.19 20.46 -9.04
N LYS A 592 6.92 20.95 -10.07
CA LYS A 592 8.39 21.02 -10.04
C LYS A 592 8.91 21.87 -8.87
N GLN A 593 8.30 23.05 -8.68
CA GLN A 593 8.66 23.94 -7.59
C GLN A 593 8.37 23.29 -6.23
N ALA A 594 7.24 22.59 -6.10
CA ALA A 594 6.90 21.87 -4.87
C ALA A 594 7.93 20.79 -4.53
N TYR A 595 8.37 20.00 -5.49
CA TYR A 595 9.45 19.01 -5.29
C TYR A 595 10.76 19.68 -4.85
N ASN A 596 11.22 20.70 -5.56
CA ASN A 596 12.45 21.42 -5.22
C ASN A 596 12.38 22.04 -3.81
N THR A 597 11.21 22.55 -3.42
CA THR A 597 10.99 23.15 -2.11
C THR A 597 10.95 22.07 -1.02
N ALA A 598 10.24 20.97 -1.26
CA ALA A 598 10.14 19.87 -0.32
C ALA A 598 11.51 19.25 -0.01
N GLU A 599 12.35 19.05 -1.02
CA GLU A 599 13.70 18.52 -0.88
C GLU A 599 14.59 19.39 0.03
N LYS A 600 14.45 20.72 -0.05
CA LYS A 600 15.30 21.67 0.66
C LYS A 600 14.78 22.14 2.01
N SER A 601 13.45 22.27 2.13
CA SER A 601 12.85 23.08 3.20
C SER A 601 11.82 22.34 4.05
N GLY A 602 11.32 21.19 3.58
CA GLY A 602 10.27 20.41 4.25
C GLY A 602 8.95 20.36 3.49
N PRO A 603 7.89 19.83 4.09
CA PRO A 603 6.67 19.45 3.37
C PRO A 603 5.99 20.66 2.71
N VAL A 604 5.45 20.39 1.50
CA VAL A 604 4.65 21.35 0.72
C VAL A 604 3.27 20.72 0.45
N VAL A 605 2.22 21.52 0.56
CA VAL A 605 0.86 21.10 0.21
C VAL A 605 0.46 21.78 -1.11
N LEU A 606 0.09 20.98 -2.11
CA LEU A 606 -0.56 21.42 -3.34
C LEU A 606 -2.06 21.12 -3.21
N ASP A 607 -2.87 22.18 -3.07
CA ASP A 607 -4.32 22.10 -3.04
C ASP A 607 -4.84 22.20 -4.48
N CYS A 608 -5.06 21.04 -5.09
CA CYS A 608 -5.45 20.94 -6.50
C CYS A 608 -6.98 20.91 -6.62
N ILE A 609 -7.56 22.02 -7.03
CA ILE A 609 -8.99 22.08 -7.32
C ILE A 609 -9.26 21.29 -8.61
N VAL A 610 -10.07 20.26 -8.51
CA VAL A 610 -10.32 19.33 -9.61
C VAL A 610 -11.79 19.33 -10.07
N ASP A 611 -12.01 18.90 -11.30
CA ASP A 611 -13.38 18.76 -11.82
C ASP A 611 -14.15 17.69 -11.02
N ARG A 612 -15.09 18.16 -10.21
CA ARG A 612 -15.87 17.36 -9.26
C ARG A 612 -16.80 16.34 -9.90
N HIS A 613 -17.15 16.54 -11.19
CA HIS A 613 -18.09 15.69 -11.92
C HIS A 613 -17.39 14.55 -12.67
N LEU A 614 -16.07 14.49 -12.65
CA LEU A 614 -15.33 13.41 -13.31
C LEU A 614 -15.41 12.10 -12.52
N VAL A 615 -15.70 11.03 -13.24
CA VAL A 615 -15.56 9.66 -12.75
C VAL A 615 -14.98 8.78 -13.85
N ASN A 616 -14.15 7.82 -13.47
CA ASN A 616 -13.55 6.90 -14.43
C ASN A 616 -14.58 5.83 -14.85
N LYS A 617 -14.75 5.61 -16.16
CA LYS A 617 -15.67 4.58 -16.69
C LYS A 617 -15.42 3.17 -16.12
N ALA A 618 -14.19 2.86 -15.74
CA ALA A 618 -13.87 1.57 -15.14
C ALA A 618 -14.60 1.32 -13.81
N VAL A 619 -15.01 2.38 -13.12
CA VAL A 619 -15.74 2.33 -11.83
C VAL A 619 -17.25 2.16 -12.02
N ILE A 620 -17.79 2.69 -13.11
CA ILE A 620 -19.23 2.70 -13.36
C ILE A 620 -19.80 1.28 -13.40
N GLY A 621 -19.13 0.35 -14.06
CA GLY A 621 -19.58 -1.03 -14.16
C GLY A 621 -19.72 -1.71 -12.79
N PRO A 622 -18.69 -1.75 -11.94
CA PRO A 622 -18.79 -2.26 -10.58
C PRO A 622 -19.88 -1.59 -9.75
N VAL A 623 -20.02 -0.26 -9.84
CA VAL A 623 -21.07 0.48 -9.11
C VAL A 623 -22.47 0.01 -9.52
N TYR A 624 -22.76 -0.06 -10.80
CA TYR A 624 -24.06 -0.57 -11.25
C TYR A 624 -24.30 -2.03 -10.87
N THR A 625 -23.24 -2.84 -10.83
CA THR A 625 -23.36 -4.23 -10.37
C THR A 625 -23.77 -4.29 -8.91
N LEU A 626 -23.15 -3.44 -8.07
CA LEU A 626 -23.49 -3.36 -6.64
C LEU A 626 -24.90 -2.79 -6.40
N MET A 627 -25.25 -1.71 -7.09
CA MET A 627 -26.58 -1.08 -6.97
C MET A 627 -27.73 -2.06 -7.25
N TYR A 628 -27.55 -2.89 -8.27
CA TYR A 628 -28.61 -3.78 -8.77
C TYR A 628 -28.35 -5.26 -8.47
N ALA A 629 -27.41 -5.57 -7.56
CA ALA A 629 -27.02 -6.95 -7.24
C ALA A 629 -28.19 -7.81 -6.72
N HIS A 630 -29.14 -7.18 -6.03
CA HIS A 630 -30.33 -7.81 -5.45
C HIS A 630 -31.44 -8.14 -6.46
N LEU A 631 -31.37 -7.59 -7.68
CA LEU A 631 -32.40 -7.81 -8.69
C LEU A 631 -32.08 -9.02 -9.57
N PRO A 632 -33.09 -9.83 -9.93
CA PRO A 632 -32.93 -10.83 -10.97
C PRO A 632 -32.73 -10.15 -12.34
N TRP A 633 -32.24 -10.91 -13.32
CA TRP A 633 -31.89 -10.36 -14.63
C TRP A 633 -33.05 -9.63 -15.32
N GLU A 634 -34.22 -10.20 -15.23
CA GLU A 634 -35.44 -9.71 -15.90
C GLU A 634 -35.85 -8.31 -15.40
N GLU A 635 -35.65 -8.05 -14.13
CA GLU A 635 -36.01 -6.80 -13.45
C GLU A 635 -34.92 -5.72 -13.56
N LEU A 636 -33.72 -6.07 -14.05
CA LEU A 636 -32.64 -5.12 -14.18
C LEU A 636 -32.96 -4.02 -15.19
N PRO A 637 -32.70 -2.74 -14.83
CA PRO A 637 -32.68 -1.69 -15.84
C PRO A 637 -31.51 -1.91 -16.82
N LEU A 638 -31.57 -1.31 -18.01
CA LEU A 638 -30.58 -1.51 -19.08
C LEU A 638 -29.14 -1.30 -18.61
N ARG A 639 -28.89 -0.26 -17.80
CA ARG A 639 -27.55 -0.01 -17.24
C ARG A 639 -27.07 -1.11 -16.28
N GLY A 640 -27.98 -1.69 -15.50
CA GLY A 640 -27.69 -2.86 -14.65
C GLY A 640 -27.37 -4.10 -15.48
N LYS A 641 -28.12 -4.35 -16.55
CA LYS A 641 -27.87 -5.44 -17.52
C LYS A 641 -26.51 -5.30 -18.19
N HIS A 642 -26.21 -4.11 -18.71
CA HIS A 642 -24.89 -3.82 -19.32
C HIS A 642 -23.74 -4.03 -18.35
N SER A 643 -23.86 -3.51 -17.12
CA SER A 643 -22.83 -3.66 -16.09
C SER A 643 -22.60 -5.14 -15.76
N ARG A 644 -23.67 -5.89 -15.48
CA ARG A 644 -23.56 -7.33 -15.15
C ARG A 644 -22.91 -8.13 -16.28
N ARG A 645 -23.30 -7.89 -17.54
CA ARG A 645 -22.64 -8.48 -18.71
C ARG A 645 -21.15 -8.12 -18.77
N SER A 646 -20.83 -6.86 -18.63
CA SER A 646 -19.44 -6.37 -18.75
C SER A 646 -18.53 -6.97 -17.67
N VAL A 647 -19.01 -7.05 -16.44
CA VAL A 647 -18.28 -7.65 -15.32
C VAL A 647 -18.09 -9.14 -15.53
N LEU A 648 -19.14 -9.87 -15.86
CA LEU A 648 -19.05 -11.32 -16.08
C LEU A 648 -18.19 -11.67 -17.30
N LYS A 649 -18.32 -10.93 -18.40
CA LYS A 649 -17.49 -11.11 -19.59
C LYS A 649 -15.99 -10.87 -19.30
N ARG A 650 -15.71 -9.93 -18.41
CA ARG A 650 -14.34 -9.59 -18.03
C ARG A 650 -13.73 -10.60 -17.06
N TRP A 651 -14.49 -11.04 -16.06
CA TRP A 651 -13.97 -11.85 -14.95
C TRP A 651 -14.18 -13.35 -15.15
N PHE A 652 -15.19 -13.72 -15.92
CA PHE A 652 -15.56 -15.11 -16.18
C PHE A 652 -15.79 -15.36 -17.68
N PRO A 653 -14.79 -15.13 -18.53
CA PRO A 653 -14.97 -15.23 -19.99
C PRO A 653 -15.35 -16.64 -20.46
N GLU A 654 -15.08 -17.67 -19.68
CA GLU A 654 -15.48 -19.06 -19.93
C GLU A 654 -17.00 -19.25 -19.93
N LEU A 655 -17.76 -18.40 -19.24
CA LEU A 655 -19.21 -18.46 -19.27
C LEU A 655 -19.77 -18.21 -20.67
N GLN A 656 -19.04 -17.53 -21.55
CA GLN A 656 -19.43 -17.30 -22.94
C GLN A 656 -19.43 -18.58 -23.77
N LYS A 657 -18.84 -19.67 -23.29
CA LYS A 657 -18.78 -20.97 -23.95
C LYS A 657 -19.98 -21.85 -23.59
N LEU A 658 -20.79 -21.45 -22.63
CA LEU A 658 -21.99 -22.20 -22.26
C LEU A 658 -23.04 -22.10 -23.37
N PRO A 659 -23.69 -23.20 -23.71
CA PRO A 659 -24.72 -23.21 -24.76
C PRO A 659 -25.99 -22.41 -24.36
N GLU A 660 -26.24 -22.32 -23.07
CA GLU A 660 -27.32 -21.50 -22.49
C GLU A 660 -26.72 -20.47 -21.53
N MET A 661 -27.29 -19.28 -21.55
CA MET A 661 -26.89 -18.22 -20.62
C MET A 661 -27.72 -18.31 -19.35
N PRO A 662 -27.18 -18.77 -18.24
CA PRO A 662 -27.94 -18.98 -17.01
C PRO A 662 -28.38 -17.66 -16.33
N ILE A 663 -27.84 -16.52 -16.78
CA ILE A 663 -27.98 -15.26 -16.05
C ILE A 663 -28.52 -14.13 -16.92
N PHE A 664 -28.41 -14.20 -18.27
CA PHE A 664 -28.89 -13.19 -19.20
C PHE A 664 -29.02 -13.73 -20.65
N ASP A 665 -29.81 -13.03 -21.46
CA ASP A 665 -30.26 -13.52 -22.77
C ASP A 665 -29.19 -13.52 -23.86
N SER A 666 -28.22 -12.59 -23.77
CA SER A 666 -27.24 -12.37 -24.83
C SER A 666 -25.97 -11.72 -24.31
N TRP A 667 -24.83 -12.05 -24.95
CA TRP A 667 -23.54 -11.39 -24.73
C TRP A 667 -23.35 -10.13 -25.57
N GLU A 668 -24.33 -9.80 -26.43
CA GLU A 668 -24.22 -8.59 -27.25
C GLU A 668 -24.15 -7.34 -26.37
N PRO A 669 -23.27 -6.39 -26.71
CA PRO A 669 -23.15 -5.17 -25.94
C PRO A 669 -24.43 -4.33 -26.07
N ILE A 670 -24.90 -3.79 -24.95
CA ILE A 670 -25.94 -2.78 -24.94
C ILE A 670 -25.30 -1.47 -25.39
N THR A 671 -25.78 -0.90 -26.46
CA THR A 671 -25.24 0.32 -27.05
C THR A 671 -25.64 1.56 -26.25
N GLU A 672 -24.84 2.65 -26.35
CA GLU A 672 -25.17 3.93 -25.70
C GLU A 672 -26.53 4.46 -26.17
N LYS A 673 -26.90 4.17 -27.43
CA LYS A 673 -28.20 4.52 -27.99
C LYS A 673 -29.36 3.79 -27.29
N GLU A 674 -29.16 2.51 -26.89
CA GLU A 674 -30.15 1.73 -26.14
C GLU A 674 -30.31 2.21 -24.71
N TYR A 675 -29.25 2.82 -24.13
CA TYR A 675 -29.33 3.49 -22.85
C TYR A 675 -30.24 4.73 -22.88
N GLY A 676 -30.43 5.33 -24.07
CA GLY A 676 -31.27 6.50 -24.23
C GLY A 676 -30.63 7.79 -23.73
N TYR A 677 -29.29 7.85 -23.58
CA TYR A 677 -28.60 9.07 -23.16
C TYR A 677 -27.27 9.29 -23.85
N GLU A 678 -26.90 10.56 -24.02
CA GLU A 678 -25.56 11.01 -24.29
C GLU A 678 -24.93 11.52 -23.00
N PRO A 679 -23.71 11.09 -22.65
CA PRO A 679 -23.06 11.57 -21.43
C PRO A 679 -22.79 13.08 -21.55
N LYS A 680 -23.28 13.87 -20.59
CA LYS A 680 -22.94 15.30 -20.47
C LYS A 680 -21.53 15.53 -19.94
N VAL A 681 -20.86 14.48 -19.49
CA VAL A 681 -19.55 14.53 -18.83
C VAL A 681 -18.54 13.73 -19.64
N ASP A 682 -17.34 14.29 -19.81
CA ASP A 682 -16.23 13.60 -20.47
C ASP A 682 -15.66 12.49 -19.57
N TRP A 683 -15.72 11.24 -20.05
CA TRP A 683 -15.18 10.09 -19.35
C TRP A 683 -13.74 9.81 -19.76
N VAL A 684 -12.90 9.50 -18.77
CA VAL A 684 -11.55 8.98 -19.01
C VAL A 684 -11.56 7.46 -18.79
N ARG A 685 -11.15 6.71 -19.82
CA ARG A 685 -11.01 5.25 -19.78
C ARG A 685 -9.66 4.83 -19.21
#